data_7722b5674a00699397233eb6fa5177a7
#
_entry.id   7722b5674a00699397233eb6fa5177a7
#
_cell.length_a   1.000
_cell.length_b   1.000
_cell.length_c   1.000
_cell.angle_alpha   90.00
_cell.angle_beta   90.00
_cell.angle_gamma   90.00
#
_symmetry.space_group_name_H-M   'P 1'
#
loop_
_entity.id
_entity.type
_entity.pdbx_description
1 polymer ?
#
loop_
_entity_poly.entity_id
_entity_poly.type
_entity_poly.pdbx_seq_one_letter_code
_entity_poly.pdbx_strand_id
1 'polypeptide(L)'
;MNWQSIPLFLFVCTSTLLVAQVDSIPLPDIKGEIIEDILNNADEESDFEFNTAFEYLDAYLQSPLDLNAASESDLREIGLFTDVQVLNLLSYRETVGELISIYELQAVPGLDLATIRRVLPYVGVKGHVDDYQLSLWEMISEGKNEIYTRWQTVAEEQIGYTPVPEGKVGARYLGDPNQLYFRFKHSYGNRLSYGITAEKDRGEEFFKGNNKQGFDFYSAHFYLRNYNQTLKALAIGDYGISLGQGLIFFTGFNYGKSAQVATIKRSGRQLRGYSSVNEFNFLRGAAATLGLGEKIELTLFASYQGIDGNLVEPDSTDTDVLEASISSLNATGYHRTANEVEDKNVIQKLTTGGSVKYKMEKGHIALNGVFHQFSTPLQSRVRPYNQFYFRGSELINGSLDYNFRLGKFNLFGETAMSDNGSIATLNGLLTGLDPKVDFAMLFRHYPRDYWSFGASPFAETSGARNETGLYTGIVIRPHRDWIVSAYIDMWQHPWLRFQVDAPSHGYEYRFRLTHFKKRKYTAYVEVRDEIKQRNVPIFESKSNDLLPSRRFQTRFNFSYKVSKAVELRSRVDLGFSDNEVNGYQDGFAVYQDLIFKPIGFPFSFTTRYALFDTDGFQVRFYNFENNLLYTFSIPAYYNRGSRFYFNLRYKGIRNMTIEARFAQLYWSNQDQIGSGLEEINGPVRTELGAQIKYQF
;
A
#
# COMPACT_ATOMS: atom_id res chain seq x y z
N MET A 1 38.70 36.38 15.14
CA MET A 1 39.71 36.41 14.07
C MET A 1 40.54 35.17 14.18
N ASN A 2 40.32 34.23 13.28
CA ASN A 2 41.34 33.43 12.57
C ASN A 2 40.59 32.39 11.74
N TRP A 3 40.55 32.62 10.48
CA TRP A 3 40.17 31.72 9.42
C TRP A 3 41.45 30.98 8.95
N GLN A 4 41.46 29.68 8.94
CA GLN A 4 42.32 28.78 8.18
C GLN A 4 41.80 27.36 8.45
N SER A 5 41.46 26.50 7.54
CA SER A 5 41.90 26.10 6.22
C SER A 5 40.93 24.98 5.79
N ILE A 6 40.27 25.14 4.65
CA ILE A 6 39.49 24.10 3.95
C ILE A 6 40.48 23.40 3.01
N PRO A 7 40.64 22.07 3.04
CA PRO A 7 41.44 21.37 2.03
C PRO A 7 40.63 21.21 0.74
N LEU A 8 41.21 21.73 -0.33
CA LEU A 8 40.76 21.58 -1.71
C LEU A 8 41.01 20.14 -2.18
N PHE A 9 39.95 19.35 -2.39
CA PHE A 9 40.09 18.05 -3.05
C PHE A 9 40.16 18.23 -4.56
N LEU A 10 41.34 17.94 -5.13
CA LEU A 10 41.59 17.88 -6.56
C LEU A 10 40.93 16.62 -7.14
N PHE A 11 39.90 16.80 -8.00
CA PHE A 11 39.30 15.71 -8.78
C PHE A 11 40.15 15.44 -10.02
N VAL A 12 40.77 14.28 -10.09
CA VAL A 12 41.40 13.75 -11.31
C VAL A 12 40.31 13.10 -12.16
N CYS A 13 39.93 13.74 -13.27
CA CYS A 13 39.06 13.16 -14.28
C CYS A 13 39.80 12.11 -15.10
N THR A 14 39.56 10.83 -14.87
CA THR A 14 39.84 9.76 -15.83
C THR A 14 38.65 9.55 -16.73
N SER A 15 38.77 9.82 -18.01
CA SER A 15 37.81 9.58 -19.06
C SER A 15 37.62 8.07 -19.29
N THR A 16 36.55 7.48 -18.75
CA THR A 16 36.08 6.15 -19.13
C THR A 16 34.89 6.27 -20.05
N LEU A 17 34.90 5.55 -21.14
CA LEU A 17 33.84 5.46 -22.15
C LEU A 17 32.48 5.14 -21.53
N LEU A 18 31.56 6.09 -21.61
CA LEU A 18 30.17 5.98 -21.20
C LEU A 18 29.38 5.11 -22.20
N VAL A 19 29.02 3.91 -21.81
CA VAL A 19 27.92 3.18 -22.44
C VAL A 19 26.64 3.84 -21.94
N ALA A 20 25.94 4.53 -22.82
CA ALA A 20 24.67 5.19 -22.51
C ALA A 20 23.62 4.14 -22.12
N GLN A 21 23.32 4.04 -20.84
CA GLN A 21 22.11 3.38 -20.36
C GLN A 21 20.94 4.28 -20.74
N VAL A 22 19.97 3.74 -21.49
CA VAL A 22 18.72 4.45 -21.83
C VAL A 22 17.93 4.61 -20.54
N ASP A 23 18.10 5.74 -19.86
CA ASP A 23 17.26 6.10 -18.72
C ASP A 23 15.84 6.34 -19.22
N SER A 24 14.92 5.56 -18.69
CA SER A 24 13.48 5.67 -18.92
C SER A 24 13.00 7.11 -18.65
N ILE A 25 12.12 7.59 -19.52
CA ILE A 25 11.46 8.89 -19.39
C ILE A 25 10.88 9.03 -17.97
N PRO A 26 11.15 10.13 -17.24
CA PRO A 26 10.56 10.32 -15.91
C PRO A 26 9.03 10.27 -16.00
N LEU A 27 8.44 9.29 -15.33
CA LEU A 27 6.99 9.13 -15.25
C LEU A 27 6.42 10.14 -14.26
N PRO A 28 5.20 10.67 -14.50
CA PRO A 28 4.47 11.35 -13.46
C PRO A 28 4.34 10.43 -12.24
N ASP A 29 4.39 11.00 -11.05
CA ASP A 29 4.41 10.24 -9.79
C ASP A 29 3.01 9.76 -9.39
N ILE A 30 2.47 8.87 -10.21
CA ILE A 30 1.15 8.28 -9.98
C ILE A 30 1.16 7.39 -8.73
N LYS A 31 2.31 6.80 -8.43
CA LYS A 31 2.51 6.02 -7.22
C LYS A 31 2.23 6.90 -6.00
N GLY A 32 2.84 8.08 -5.93
CA GLY A 32 2.62 9.02 -4.86
C GLY A 32 1.16 9.47 -4.75
N GLU A 33 0.50 9.78 -5.87
CA GLU A 33 -0.92 10.16 -5.86
C GLU A 33 -1.83 9.06 -5.33
N ILE A 34 -1.61 7.79 -5.74
CA ILE A 34 -2.40 6.65 -5.26
C ILE A 34 -2.24 6.47 -3.75
N ILE A 35 -1.01 6.59 -3.24
CA ILE A 35 -0.75 6.43 -1.81
C ILE A 35 -1.34 7.59 -1.00
N GLU A 36 -1.18 8.84 -1.48
CA GLU A 36 -1.83 9.99 -0.85
C GLU A 36 -3.35 9.81 -0.78
N ASP A 37 -3.96 9.26 -1.84
CA ASP A 37 -5.38 9.00 -1.89
C ASP A 37 -5.80 7.94 -0.85
N ILE A 38 -5.03 6.87 -0.71
CA ILE A 38 -5.31 5.82 0.27
C ILE A 38 -5.21 6.37 1.69
N LEU A 39 -4.16 7.12 2.01
CA LEU A 39 -3.97 7.69 3.36
C LEU A 39 -4.98 8.78 3.72
N ASN A 40 -5.40 9.57 2.74
CA ASN A 40 -6.46 10.55 2.97
C ASN A 40 -7.83 9.90 3.26
N ASN A 41 -8.01 8.64 2.88
CA ASN A 41 -9.23 7.87 3.09
C ASN A 41 -9.12 6.90 4.27
N ALA A 42 -7.91 6.63 4.76
CA ALA A 42 -7.69 5.74 5.88
C ALA A 42 -8.18 6.38 7.20
N ASP A 43 -8.94 5.64 7.97
CA ASP A 43 -9.11 5.95 9.39
C ASP A 43 -7.76 5.77 10.12
N GLU A 44 -7.56 6.45 11.24
CA GLU A 44 -6.30 6.53 12.00
C GLU A 44 -5.73 5.16 12.44
N GLU A 45 -6.50 4.09 12.32
CA GLU A 45 -6.16 2.72 12.74
C GLU A 45 -5.67 1.79 11.60
N SER A 46 -5.50 2.29 10.37
CA SER A 46 -5.16 1.39 9.26
C SER A 46 -3.67 1.41 8.93
N ASP A 47 -2.96 0.35 9.29
CA ASP A 47 -1.58 0.09 8.86
C ASP A 47 -1.54 -0.41 7.41
N PHE A 48 -1.20 0.49 6.49
CA PHE A 48 -1.03 0.14 5.07
C PHE A 48 0.43 -0.09 4.72
N GLU A 49 0.69 -1.22 4.10
CA GLU A 49 2.00 -1.49 3.54
C GLU A 49 2.07 -1.14 2.05
N PHE A 50 2.80 -0.07 1.73
CA PHE A 50 2.96 0.41 0.37
C PHE A 50 4.21 -0.14 -0.34
N ASN A 51 5.18 -0.66 0.41
CA ASN A 51 6.47 -1.12 -0.12
C ASN A 51 6.30 -2.20 -1.18
N THR A 52 5.44 -3.16 -0.91
CA THR A 52 5.20 -4.32 -1.77
C THR A 52 4.64 -3.94 -3.14
N ALA A 53 3.72 -2.98 -3.23
CA ALA A 53 3.08 -2.59 -4.50
C ALA A 53 4.08 -2.03 -5.53
N PHE A 54 5.16 -1.40 -5.06
CA PHE A 54 6.12 -0.74 -5.95
C PHE A 54 7.28 -1.62 -6.36
N GLU A 55 7.56 -2.66 -5.60
CA GLU A 55 8.55 -3.66 -5.99
C GLU A 55 8.13 -4.40 -7.26
N TYR A 56 6.83 -4.65 -7.44
CA TYR A 56 6.31 -5.26 -8.66
C TYR A 56 6.51 -4.38 -9.89
N LEU A 57 6.29 -3.08 -9.77
CA LEU A 57 6.48 -2.15 -10.88
C LEU A 57 7.92 -2.07 -11.34
N ASP A 58 8.88 -2.14 -10.42
CA ASP A 58 10.29 -2.16 -10.79
C ASP A 58 10.70 -3.45 -11.50
N ALA A 59 10.09 -4.59 -11.15
CA ALA A 59 10.29 -5.84 -11.87
C ALA A 59 9.83 -5.72 -13.33
N TYR A 60 8.71 -5.04 -13.58
CA TYR A 60 8.23 -4.77 -14.94
C TYR A 60 9.05 -3.72 -15.70
N LEU A 61 9.77 -2.81 -15.03
CA LEU A 61 10.75 -1.95 -15.71
C LEU A 61 11.93 -2.74 -16.25
N GLN A 62 12.34 -3.80 -15.55
CA GLN A 62 13.46 -4.64 -15.94
C GLN A 62 13.06 -5.73 -16.95
N SER A 63 11.84 -6.25 -16.83
CA SER A 63 11.25 -7.27 -17.70
C SER A 63 9.82 -6.85 -18.05
N PRO A 64 9.64 -6.00 -19.10
CA PRO A 64 8.32 -5.50 -19.47
C PRO A 64 7.32 -6.62 -19.71
N LEU A 65 6.08 -6.44 -19.23
CA LEU A 65 4.99 -7.38 -19.38
C LEU A 65 4.63 -7.48 -20.88
N ASP A 66 4.64 -8.68 -21.42
CA ASP A 66 4.17 -8.91 -22.79
C ASP A 66 2.64 -8.81 -22.84
N LEU A 67 2.14 -7.81 -23.56
CA LEU A 67 0.71 -7.55 -23.68
C LEU A 67 -0.06 -8.66 -24.39
N ASN A 68 0.58 -9.47 -25.22
CA ASN A 68 -0.08 -10.59 -25.90
C ASN A 68 -0.25 -11.80 -24.97
N ALA A 69 0.74 -12.07 -24.13
CA ALA A 69 0.71 -13.17 -23.17
C ALA A 69 0.05 -12.81 -21.82
N ALA A 70 -0.12 -11.51 -21.54
CA ALA A 70 -0.62 -11.04 -20.25
C ALA A 70 -2.06 -11.48 -19.99
N SER A 71 -2.28 -12.06 -18.82
CA SER A 71 -3.62 -12.34 -18.30
C SER A 71 -4.27 -11.07 -17.73
N GLU A 72 -5.58 -11.13 -17.46
CA GLU A 72 -6.31 -10.04 -16.76
C GLU A 72 -5.64 -9.68 -15.44
N SER A 73 -5.24 -10.68 -14.66
CA SER A 73 -4.55 -10.46 -13.38
C SER A 73 -3.19 -9.79 -13.53
N ASP A 74 -2.44 -10.10 -14.58
CA ASP A 74 -1.14 -9.46 -14.85
C ASP A 74 -1.29 -7.98 -15.23
N LEU A 75 -2.26 -7.67 -16.08
CA LEU A 75 -2.56 -6.29 -16.49
C LEU A 75 -3.03 -5.43 -15.30
N ARG A 76 -3.82 -6.01 -14.40
CA ARG A 76 -4.29 -5.33 -13.18
C ARG A 76 -3.18 -5.14 -12.14
N GLU A 77 -2.27 -6.11 -12.02
CA GLU A 77 -1.17 -6.05 -11.05
C GLU A 77 -0.23 -4.86 -11.28
N ILE A 78 -0.02 -4.46 -12.53
CA ILE A 78 0.73 -3.25 -12.86
C ILE A 78 0.10 -2.01 -12.19
N GLY A 79 -1.24 -2.00 -11.98
CA GLY A 79 -1.95 -0.90 -11.32
C GLY A 79 -1.94 0.42 -12.10
N LEU A 80 -1.56 0.40 -13.38
CA LEU A 80 -1.45 1.57 -14.23
C LEU A 80 -2.58 1.67 -15.26
N PHE A 81 -3.36 0.61 -15.42
CA PHE A 81 -4.59 0.57 -16.20
C PHE A 81 -5.78 0.65 -15.26
N THR A 82 -6.83 1.32 -15.65
CA THR A 82 -8.13 1.17 -15.00
C THR A 82 -8.74 -0.18 -15.36
N ASP A 83 -9.67 -0.66 -14.55
CA ASP A 83 -10.36 -1.93 -14.81
C ASP A 83 -11.03 -1.96 -16.18
N VAL A 84 -11.64 -0.84 -16.60
CA VAL A 84 -12.26 -0.71 -17.92
C VAL A 84 -11.23 -0.75 -19.05
N GLN A 85 -10.06 -0.16 -18.86
CA GLN A 85 -8.96 -0.21 -19.83
C GLN A 85 -8.41 -1.62 -20.01
N VAL A 86 -8.28 -2.39 -18.91
CA VAL A 86 -7.91 -3.81 -18.99
C VAL A 86 -8.93 -4.60 -19.79
N LEU A 87 -10.22 -4.40 -19.51
CA LEU A 87 -11.30 -5.07 -20.23
C LEU A 87 -11.29 -4.75 -21.74
N ASN A 88 -11.10 -3.48 -22.07
CA ASN A 88 -11.06 -3.04 -23.46
C ASN A 88 -9.84 -3.62 -24.20
N LEU A 89 -8.68 -3.71 -23.54
CA LEU A 89 -7.49 -4.32 -24.12
C LEU A 89 -7.69 -5.83 -24.37
N LEU A 90 -8.29 -6.55 -23.41
CA LEU A 90 -8.61 -7.97 -23.59
C LEU A 90 -9.64 -8.19 -24.70
N SER A 91 -10.68 -7.36 -24.75
CA SER A 91 -11.69 -7.42 -25.82
C SER A 91 -11.11 -7.08 -27.18
N TYR A 92 -10.17 -6.13 -27.26
CA TYR A 92 -9.45 -5.80 -28.50
C TYR A 92 -8.66 -7.01 -29.00
N ARG A 93 -7.92 -7.69 -28.11
CA ARG A 93 -7.18 -8.92 -28.44
C ARG A 93 -8.09 -10.06 -28.91
N GLU A 94 -9.27 -10.20 -28.30
CA GLU A 94 -10.26 -11.23 -28.72
C GLU A 94 -10.86 -10.93 -30.10
N THR A 95 -11.03 -9.65 -30.45
CA THR A 95 -11.74 -9.25 -31.69
C THR A 95 -10.80 -9.06 -32.86
N VAL A 96 -9.64 -8.45 -32.65
CA VAL A 96 -8.68 -8.04 -33.69
C VAL A 96 -7.54 -9.04 -33.81
N GLY A 97 -7.23 -9.75 -32.70
CA GLY A 97 -6.10 -10.67 -32.59
C GLY A 97 -4.96 -10.07 -31.75
N GLU A 98 -3.78 -10.70 -31.84
CA GLU A 98 -2.60 -10.26 -31.12
C GLU A 98 -2.12 -8.89 -31.62
N LEU A 99 -1.60 -8.08 -30.69
CA LEU A 99 -0.95 -6.81 -31.00
C LEU A 99 0.32 -7.07 -31.80
N ILE A 100 0.47 -6.44 -32.96
CA ILE A 100 1.68 -6.49 -33.79
C ILE A 100 2.71 -5.47 -33.27
N SER A 101 2.22 -4.35 -32.72
CA SER A 101 3.04 -3.24 -32.28
C SER A 101 2.48 -2.58 -31.02
N ILE A 102 3.36 -2.09 -30.15
CA ILE A 102 2.98 -1.31 -28.98
C ILE A 102 2.17 -0.04 -29.33
N TYR A 103 2.29 0.45 -30.56
CA TYR A 103 1.54 1.62 -31.04
C TYR A 103 0.04 1.34 -31.23
N GLU A 104 -0.37 0.08 -31.34
CA GLU A 104 -1.78 -0.32 -31.44
C GLU A 104 -2.57 -0.07 -30.17
N LEU A 105 -1.91 0.15 -29.03
CA LEU A 105 -2.58 0.62 -27.82
C LEU A 105 -3.42 1.88 -28.04
N GLN A 106 -3.11 2.69 -29.06
CA GLN A 106 -3.89 3.86 -29.43
C GLN A 106 -5.25 3.51 -30.07
N ALA A 107 -5.40 2.30 -30.61
CA ALA A 107 -6.65 1.81 -31.19
C ALA A 107 -7.57 1.17 -30.15
N VAL A 108 -7.06 0.85 -28.97
CA VAL A 108 -7.85 0.25 -27.89
C VAL A 108 -8.77 1.31 -27.29
N PRO A 109 -10.10 1.12 -27.27
CA PRO A 109 -11.04 2.07 -26.70
C PRO A 109 -10.71 2.40 -25.24
N GLY A 110 -10.83 3.68 -24.86
CA GLY A 110 -10.59 4.14 -23.48
C GLY A 110 -9.11 4.21 -23.04
N LEU A 111 -8.16 3.79 -23.88
CA LEU A 111 -6.74 4.02 -23.63
C LEU A 111 -6.35 5.42 -24.15
N ASP A 112 -6.34 6.38 -23.24
CA ASP A 112 -5.85 7.72 -23.56
C ASP A 112 -4.32 7.80 -23.64
N LEU A 113 -3.80 8.84 -24.28
CA LEU A 113 -2.37 9.02 -24.48
C LEU A 113 -1.59 9.19 -23.15
N ALA A 114 -2.23 9.65 -22.07
CA ALA A 114 -1.58 9.77 -20.78
C ALA A 114 -1.37 8.38 -20.18
N THR A 115 -2.40 7.54 -20.20
CA THR A 115 -2.30 6.13 -19.78
C THR A 115 -1.28 5.36 -20.61
N ILE A 116 -1.34 5.47 -21.96
CA ILE A 116 -0.38 4.77 -22.82
C ILE A 116 1.05 5.13 -22.47
N ARG A 117 1.38 6.41 -22.31
CA ARG A 117 2.74 6.84 -21.92
C ARG A 117 3.17 6.36 -20.55
N ARG A 118 2.21 6.29 -19.64
CA ARG A 118 2.42 5.82 -18.28
C ARG A 118 2.80 4.35 -18.25
N VAL A 119 2.17 3.52 -19.07
CA VAL A 119 2.39 2.07 -19.09
C VAL A 119 3.56 1.64 -19.98
N LEU A 120 3.91 2.42 -21.00
CA LEU A 120 4.96 2.09 -21.99
C LEU A 120 6.27 1.56 -21.39
N PRO A 121 6.82 2.08 -20.27
CA PRO A 121 8.05 1.54 -19.70
C PRO A 121 7.91 0.14 -19.10
N TYR A 122 6.69 -0.29 -18.81
CA TYR A 122 6.38 -1.52 -18.06
C TYR A 122 5.80 -2.62 -18.94
N VAL A 123 5.47 -2.31 -20.21
CA VAL A 123 4.82 -3.24 -21.12
C VAL A 123 5.57 -3.31 -22.45
N GLY A 124 5.44 -4.44 -23.11
CA GLY A 124 6.00 -4.68 -24.44
C GLY A 124 5.07 -5.55 -25.27
N VAL A 125 5.33 -5.60 -26.57
CA VAL A 125 4.72 -6.56 -27.50
C VAL A 125 5.88 -7.42 -27.99
N LYS A 126 5.89 -8.69 -27.59
CA LYS A 126 6.83 -9.68 -28.09
C LYS A 126 6.08 -10.54 -29.10
N GLY A 127 6.67 -10.78 -30.26
CA GLY A 127 6.17 -11.83 -31.15
C GLY A 127 6.32 -13.19 -30.48
N HIS A 128 5.55 -14.18 -30.89
CA HIS A 128 5.70 -15.57 -30.45
C HIS A 128 7.16 -16.01 -30.67
N VAL A 129 7.99 -15.84 -29.66
CA VAL A 129 9.15 -16.69 -29.47
C VAL A 129 8.57 -17.87 -28.68
N ASP A 130 8.65 -19.05 -29.26
CA ASP A 130 8.21 -20.30 -28.65
C ASP A 130 8.40 -20.27 -27.13
N ASP A 131 7.37 -20.69 -26.39
CA ASP A 131 7.43 -20.89 -24.94
C ASP A 131 8.47 -21.99 -24.65
N TYR A 132 9.75 -21.64 -24.74
CA TYR A 132 10.82 -22.51 -24.34
C TYR A 132 10.57 -22.92 -22.89
N GLN A 133 10.41 -24.21 -22.66
CA GLN A 133 10.37 -24.78 -21.33
C GLN A 133 11.75 -24.60 -20.70
N LEU A 134 11.98 -23.40 -20.13
CA LEU A 134 13.19 -23.11 -19.39
C LEU A 134 13.24 -24.01 -18.17
N SER A 135 14.37 -24.69 -17.99
CA SER A 135 14.60 -25.47 -16.79
C SER A 135 14.74 -24.55 -15.57
N LEU A 136 14.44 -25.06 -14.39
CA LEU A 136 14.62 -24.30 -13.15
C LEU A 136 16.10 -23.86 -13.00
N TRP A 137 17.03 -24.70 -13.46
CA TRP A 137 18.47 -24.40 -13.40
C TRP A 137 18.86 -23.22 -14.28
N GLU A 138 18.31 -23.11 -15.48
CA GLU A 138 18.52 -21.93 -16.36
C GLU A 138 17.98 -20.67 -15.73
N MET A 139 16.78 -20.72 -15.10
CA MET A 139 16.20 -19.55 -14.39
C MET A 139 17.09 -19.11 -13.22
N ILE A 140 17.74 -20.05 -12.51
CA ILE A 140 18.66 -19.75 -11.41
C ILE A 140 20.00 -19.18 -11.96
N SER A 141 20.52 -19.74 -13.06
CA SER A 141 21.84 -19.32 -13.58
C SER A 141 21.80 -18.01 -14.37
N GLU A 142 20.70 -17.72 -15.06
CA GLU A 142 20.55 -16.53 -15.93
C GLU A 142 19.79 -15.39 -15.26
N GLY A 143 19.31 -15.58 -14.05
CA GLY A 143 18.59 -14.56 -13.30
C GLY A 143 19.48 -13.42 -12.82
N LYS A 144 18.85 -12.38 -12.30
CA LYS A 144 19.51 -11.20 -11.74
C LYS A 144 19.51 -11.29 -10.22
N ASN A 145 20.65 -11.00 -9.63
CA ASN A 145 20.84 -10.89 -8.20
C ASN A 145 20.86 -9.43 -7.78
N GLU A 146 20.20 -9.10 -6.68
CA GLU A 146 20.16 -7.76 -6.11
C GLU A 146 20.43 -7.82 -4.60
N ILE A 147 21.33 -6.97 -4.14
CA ILE A 147 21.57 -6.73 -2.70
C ILE A 147 21.19 -5.29 -2.41
N TYR A 148 20.43 -5.11 -1.33
CA TYR A 148 20.06 -3.82 -0.74
C TYR A 148 20.53 -3.75 0.69
N THR A 149 21.14 -2.61 1.03
CA THR A 149 21.38 -2.24 2.42
C THR A 149 20.90 -0.81 2.63
N ARG A 150 20.19 -0.57 3.71
CA ARG A 150 19.67 0.76 4.06
C ARG A 150 19.87 1.03 5.54
N TRP A 151 20.23 2.27 5.83
CA TRP A 151 20.31 2.83 7.15
C TRP A 151 19.47 4.11 7.20
N GLN A 152 18.70 4.28 8.28
CA GLN A 152 17.92 5.48 8.54
C GLN A 152 17.94 5.81 10.04
N THR A 153 17.88 7.11 10.38
CA THR A 153 17.81 7.58 11.77
C THR A 153 17.10 8.92 11.88
N VAL A 154 16.71 9.30 13.10
CA VAL A 154 16.30 10.65 13.48
C VAL A 154 17.45 11.25 14.27
N ALA A 155 17.86 12.48 13.95
CA ALA A 155 19.04 13.11 14.53
C ALA A 155 18.79 13.65 15.94
N GLU A 156 17.56 14.11 16.20
CA GLU A 156 17.15 14.60 17.51
C GLU A 156 16.85 13.43 18.46
N GLU A 157 17.20 13.60 19.72
CA GLU A 157 16.96 12.60 20.76
C GLU A 157 15.45 12.53 21.08
N GLN A 158 14.87 11.36 20.92
CA GLN A 158 13.48 11.10 21.31
C GLN A 158 13.39 10.66 22.77
N ILE A 159 12.26 10.91 23.44
CA ILE A 159 12.05 10.56 24.85
C ILE A 159 12.33 9.07 25.12
N GLY A 160 12.02 8.19 24.17
CA GLY A 160 12.29 6.76 24.27
C GLY A 160 13.76 6.40 24.53
N TYR A 161 14.72 7.26 24.18
CA TYR A 161 16.16 7.04 24.40
C TYR A 161 16.71 7.76 25.64
N THR A 162 15.92 8.62 26.28
CA THR A 162 16.33 9.32 27.50
C THR A 162 16.16 8.43 28.74
N PRO A 163 16.90 8.64 29.83
CA PRO A 163 16.66 7.96 31.09
C PRO A 163 15.25 8.22 31.66
N VAL A 164 14.66 7.24 32.32
CA VAL A 164 13.41 7.46 33.05
C VAL A 164 13.66 8.47 34.18
N PRO A 165 12.87 9.55 34.29
CA PRO A 165 13.02 10.52 35.36
C PRO A 165 12.92 9.87 36.73
N GLU A 166 13.72 10.34 37.70
CA GLU A 166 13.77 9.80 39.03
C GLU A 166 12.37 9.82 39.70
N GLY A 167 11.96 8.69 40.26
CA GLY A 167 10.65 8.53 40.89
C GLY A 167 9.48 8.31 39.95
N LYS A 168 9.72 8.20 38.59
CA LYS A 168 8.69 7.84 37.62
C LYS A 168 8.92 6.42 37.11
N VAL A 169 7.82 5.74 36.75
CA VAL A 169 7.84 4.47 36.04
C VAL A 169 7.44 4.76 34.58
N GLY A 170 8.17 4.21 33.62
CA GLY A 170 7.86 4.40 32.22
C GLY A 170 8.70 3.51 31.30
N ALA A 171 8.17 3.13 30.16
CA ALA A 171 8.89 2.36 29.16
C ALA A 171 10.03 3.20 28.54
N ARG A 172 11.06 2.52 28.05
CA ARG A 172 12.16 3.07 27.25
C ARG A 172 12.55 2.07 26.17
N TYR A 173 13.16 2.56 25.12
CA TYR A 173 13.68 1.72 24.06
C TYR A 173 14.91 0.93 24.55
N LEU A 174 14.95 -0.34 24.19
CA LEU A 174 16.04 -1.27 24.55
C LEU A 174 17.25 -1.12 23.63
N GLY A 175 17.00 -0.70 22.39
CA GLY A 175 18.00 -0.56 21.34
C GLY A 175 18.38 0.89 21.02
N ASP A 176 19.02 1.07 19.89
CA ASP A 176 19.53 2.35 19.39
C ASP A 176 18.57 3.00 18.37
N PRO A 177 18.73 4.30 18.00
CA PRO A 177 17.83 5.00 17.10
C PRO A 177 18.02 4.66 15.60
N ASN A 178 18.86 3.69 15.27
CA ASN A 178 19.11 3.33 13.89
C ASN A 178 18.12 2.27 13.40
N GLN A 179 17.52 2.50 12.23
CA GLN A 179 16.80 1.49 11.47
C GLN A 179 17.75 0.90 10.44
N LEU A 180 17.81 -0.41 10.37
CA LEU A 180 18.65 -1.15 9.45
C LEU A 180 17.81 -2.10 8.62
N TYR A 181 18.10 -2.14 7.33
CA TYR A 181 17.44 -3.03 6.38
C TYR A 181 18.47 -3.71 5.49
N PHE A 182 18.28 -5.00 5.30
CA PHE A 182 19.05 -5.82 4.36
C PHE A 182 18.14 -6.68 3.53
N ARG A 183 18.41 -6.77 2.21
CA ARG A 183 17.71 -7.71 1.32
C ARG A 183 18.66 -8.28 0.28
N PHE A 184 18.64 -9.58 0.12
CA PHE A 184 19.10 -10.29 -1.06
C PHE A 184 17.90 -10.82 -1.83
N LYS A 185 17.85 -10.59 -3.14
CA LYS A 185 16.80 -11.09 -4.03
C LYS A 185 17.40 -11.56 -5.35
N HIS A 186 17.06 -12.78 -5.73
CA HIS A 186 17.24 -13.30 -7.07
C HIS A 186 15.93 -13.22 -7.84
N SER A 187 15.97 -12.90 -9.14
CA SER A 187 14.79 -12.89 -10.00
C SER A 187 15.11 -13.25 -11.44
N TYR A 188 14.28 -14.11 -12.02
CA TYR A 188 14.26 -14.38 -13.45
C TYR A 188 12.94 -13.92 -14.04
N GLY A 189 12.92 -12.71 -14.60
CA GLY A 189 11.72 -12.05 -15.05
C GLY A 189 10.62 -12.04 -13.97
N ASN A 190 9.42 -12.47 -14.36
CA ASN A 190 8.29 -12.66 -13.47
C ASN A 190 7.99 -14.14 -13.16
N ARG A 191 8.91 -15.07 -13.53
CA ARG A 191 8.73 -16.53 -13.42
C ARG A 191 9.35 -17.11 -12.16
N LEU A 192 10.54 -16.63 -11.75
CA LEU A 192 11.22 -17.10 -10.54
C LEU A 192 11.65 -15.91 -9.68
N SER A 193 11.40 -16.00 -8.38
CA SER A 193 11.96 -15.08 -7.38
C SER A 193 12.26 -15.84 -6.10
N TYR A 194 13.44 -15.64 -5.52
CA TYR A 194 13.75 -16.07 -4.16
C TYR A 194 14.65 -15.05 -3.49
N GLY A 195 14.61 -15.00 -2.17
CA GLY A 195 15.40 -14.03 -1.43
C GLY A 195 15.20 -14.09 0.07
N ILE A 196 16.00 -13.27 0.74
CA ILE A 196 15.97 -13.06 2.18
C ILE A 196 15.90 -11.57 2.44
N THR A 197 15.01 -11.17 3.34
CA THR A 197 14.87 -9.80 3.85
C THR A 197 15.09 -9.82 5.35
N ALA A 198 15.77 -8.81 5.88
CA ALA A 198 15.96 -8.63 7.31
C ALA A 198 15.81 -7.15 7.67
N GLU A 199 15.16 -6.87 8.77
CA GLU A 199 14.93 -5.51 9.27
C GLU A 199 15.12 -5.44 10.79
N LYS A 200 15.57 -4.28 11.22
CA LYS A 200 15.61 -3.83 12.59
C LYS A 200 15.03 -2.42 12.64
N ASP A 201 13.98 -2.24 13.42
CA ASP A 201 13.39 -0.93 13.64
C ASP A 201 14.18 -0.07 14.63
N ARG A 202 13.85 1.24 14.64
CA ARG A 202 14.43 2.16 15.63
C ARG A 202 13.98 1.79 17.03
N GLY A 203 14.90 1.70 17.97
CA GLY A 203 14.62 1.33 19.35
C GLY A 203 14.74 -0.17 19.65
N GLU A 204 14.91 -1.00 18.63
CA GLU A 204 15.16 -2.43 18.80
C GLU A 204 16.62 -2.75 19.04
N GLU A 205 16.87 -3.86 19.70
CA GLU A 205 18.22 -4.37 19.96
C GLU A 205 18.83 -4.99 18.69
N PHE A 206 20.17 -4.96 18.59
CA PHE A 206 20.90 -5.50 17.45
C PHE A 206 22.16 -6.22 17.94
N PHE A 207 22.29 -7.53 17.67
CA PHE A 207 23.32 -8.45 18.19
C PHE A 207 23.47 -8.43 19.71
N LYS A 208 22.42 -8.06 20.44
CA LYS A 208 22.38 -8.05 21.90
C LYS A 208 20.98 -8.35 22.44
N GLY A 209 20.86 -8.54 23.75
CA GLY A 209 19.60 -8.72 24.45
C GLY A 209 18.72 -9.80 23.85
N ASN A 210 17.55 -9.43 23.38
CA ASN A 210 16.58 -10.35 22.78
C ASN A 210 16.92 -10.71 21.32
N ASN A 211 17.68 -9.85 20.60
CA ASN A 211 18.03 -10.03 19.21
C ASN A 211 19.50 -10.44 19.02
N LYS A 212 19.94 -11.51 19.71
CA LYS A 212 21.32 -12.02 19.64
C LYS A 212 21.76 -12.44 18.24
N GLN A 213 20.82 -12.74 17.34
CA GLN A 213 21.08 -13.14 15.95
C GLN A 213 21.15 -11.95 14.97
N GLY A 214 20.97 -10.72 15.47
CA GLY A 214 21.08 -9.48 14.71
C GLY A 214 19.75 -8.75 14.54
N PHE A 215 19.06 -8.98 13.43
CA PHE A 215 17.80 -8.31 13.12
C PHE A 215 16.64 -8.86 13.94
N ASP A 216 15.62 -8.05 14.13
CA ASP A 216 14.38 -8.43 14.80
C ASP A 216 13.49 -9.28 13.90
N PHE A 217 13.36 -8.89 12.65
CA PHE A 217 12.57 -9.57 11.64
C PHE A 217 13.42 -10.21 10.55
N TYR A 218 13.04 -11.43 10.18
CA TYR A 218 13.59 -12.16 9.02
C TYR A 218 12.47 -12.76 8.18
N SER A 219 12.55 -12.54 6.88
CA SER A 219 11.66 -13.10 5.87
C SER A 219 12.46 -13.82 4.80
N ALA A 220 11.98 -14.98 4.36
CA ALA A 220 12.58 -15.71 3.25
C ALA A 220 11.48 -16.26 2.34
N HIS A 221 11.65 -16.13 1.04
CA HIS A 221 10.69 -16.61 0.07
C HIS A 221 11.35 -17.33 -1.10
N PHE A 222 10.67 -18.34 -1.62
CA PHE A 222 10.87 -18.94 -2.93
C PHE A 222 9.55 -18.90 -3.69
N TYR A 223 9.51 -18.34 -4.87
CA TYR A 223 8.31 -18.21 -5.68
C TYR A 223 8.61 -18.57 -7.13
N LEU A 224 7.87 -19.56 -7.67
CA LEU A 224 7.96 -20.03 -9.05
C LEU A 224 6.60 -19.87 -9.72
N ARG A 225 6.57 -19.40 -10.96
CA ARG A 225 5.33 -19.17 -11.71
C ARG A 225 5.42 -19.69 -13.14
N ASN A 226 4.27 -20.16 -13.65
CA ASN A 226 4.13 -20.66 -15.02
C ASN A 226 5.25 -21.64 -15.39
N TYR A 227 5.56 -22.57 -14.48
CA TYR A 227 6.59 -23.57 -14.72
C TYR A 227 6.17 -24.52 -15.84
N ASN A 228 4.92 -25.01 -15.79
CA ASN A 228 4.29 -25.81 -16.85
C ASN A 228 2.76 -25.66 -16.77
N GLN A 229 2.04 -26.42 -17.61
CA GLN A 229 0.58 -26.37 -17.65
C GLN A 229 -0.08 -26.80 -16.34
N THR A 230 0.54 -27.71 -15.59
CA THR A 230 0.02 -28.25 -14.32
C THR A 230 0.43 -27.36 -13.15
N LEU A 231 1.73 -27.02 -13.01
CA LEU A 231 2.21 -26.18 -11.92
C LEU A 231 2.20 -24.71 -12.36
N LYS A 232 1.11 -23.99 -12.04
CA LYS A 232 0.92 -22.58 -12.38
C LYS A 232 1.65 -21.64 -11.45
N ALA A 233 1.70 -21.99 -10.13
CA ALA A 233 2.48 -21.23 -9.14
C ALA A 233 2.86 -22.13 -7.98
N LEU A 234 4.02 -21.84 -7.37
CA LEU A 234 4.51 -22.47 -6.14
C LEU A 234 5.17 -21.39 -5.28
N ALA A 235 4.83 -21.34 -4.01
CA ALA A 235 5.48 -20.49 -3.02
C ALA A 235 5.90 -21.35 -1.83
N ILE A 236 7.12 -21.10 -1.31
CA ILE A 236 7.66 -21.74 -0.11
C ILE A 236 8.32 -20.64 0.73
N GLY A 237 8.13 -20.69 2.05
CA GLY A 237 8.54 -19.62 2.97
C GLY A 237 7.45 -18.58 3.12
N ASP A 238 7.77 -17.31 2.92
CA ASP A 238 6.82 -16.22 3.10
C ASP A 238 6.11 -15.89 1.78
N TYR A 239 4.76 -15.82 1.83
CA TYR A 239 3.93 -15.63 0.65
C TYR A 239 2.64 -14.87 0.98
N GLY A 240 1.98 -14.35 -0.06
CA GLY A 240 0.68 -13.72 0.02
C GLY A 240 -0.37 -14.46 -0.79
N ILE A 241 -1.60 -14.48 -0.26
CA ILE A 241 -2.79 -15.03 -0.90
C ILE A 241 -3.84 -13.93 -1.08
N SER A 242 -4.53 -13.95 -2.22
CA SER A 242 -5.64 -13.04 -2.51
C SER A 242 -6.81 -13.84 -3.09
N LEU A 243 -7.94 -13.86 -2.39
CA LEU A 243 -9.13 -14.61 -2.76
C LEU A 243 -10.28 -13.64 -3.07
N GLY A 244 -10.97 -13.85 -4.18
CA GLY A 244 -12.16 -13.11 -4.58
C GLY A 244 -12.00 -11.59 -4.59
N GLN A 245 -12.92 -10.88 -3.94
CA GLN A 245 -12.89 -9.43 -3.73
C GLN A 245 -12.41 -9.06 -2.31
N GLY A 246 -11.81 -10.02 -1.60
CA GLY A 246 -11.20 -9.82 -0.31
C GLY A 246 -12.13 -9.92 0.88
N LEU A 247 -13.27 -10.58 0.74
CA LEU A 247 -14.20 -10.76 1.87
C LEU A 247 -13.67 -11.76 2.89
N ILE A 248 -12.92 -12.78 2.47
CA ILE A 248 -12.40 -13.80 3.40
C ILE A 248 -10.90 -13.68 3.64
N PHE A 249 -10.09 -13.41 2.60
CA PHE A 249 -8.64 -13.26 2.74
C PHE A 249 -8.02 -12.50 1.57
N PHE A 250 -7.24 -11.46 1.87
CA PHE A 250 -6.57 -10.66 0.84
C PHE A 250 -5.32 -9.97 1.38
N THR A 251 -4.15 -10.37 0.91
CA THR A 251 -2.86 -9.73 1.22
C THR A 251 -2.35 -8.85 0.07
N GLY A 252 -3.17 -8.63 -0.96
CA GLY A 252 -2.87 -7.79 -2.11
C GLY A 252 -2.87 -6.31 -1.78
N PHE A 253 -2.34 -5.50 -2.70
CA PHE A 253 -2.45 -4.06 -2.59
C PHE A 253 -3.90 -3.60 -2.84
N ASN A 254 -4.38 -2.72 -1.98
CA ASN A 254 -5.72 -2.18 -2.01
C ASN A 254 -5.70 -0.71 -2.44
N TYR A 255 -6.25 -0.40 -3.61
CA TYR A 255 -6.30 0.98 -4.11
C TYR A 255 -7.32 1.88 -3.38
N GLY A 256 -8.27 1.30 -2.64
CA GLY A 256 -9.28 2.07 -1.93
C GLY A 256 -10.08 3.02 -2.82
N LYS A 257 -10.62 4.07 -2.20
CA LYS A 257 -11.24 5.21 -2.90
C LYS A 257 -10.14 6.17 -3.38
N SER A 258 -10.08 6.45 -4.66
CA SER A 258 -9.03 7.28 -5.24
C SER A 258 -9.51 8.09 -6.45
N ALA A 259 -8.66 8.99 -6.96
CA ALA A 259 -8.93 9.70 -8.21
C ALA A 259 -9.05 8.77 -9.42
N GLN A 260 -8.60 7.53 -9.32
CA GLN A 260 -8.85 6.48 -10.32
C GLN A 260 -10.20 5.82 -10.05
N VAL A 261 -11.28 6.57 -10.22
CA VAL A 261 -12.64 6.22 -9.82
C VAL A 261 -13.19 4.92 -10.43
N ALA A 262 -12.61 4.42 -11.51
CA ALA A 262 -12.99 3.14 -12.13
C ALA A 262 -12.09 1.96 -11.68
N THR A 263 -11.27 2.13 -10.65
CA THR A 263 -10.42 1.08 -10.08
C THR A 263 -10.99 0.63 -8.73
N ILE A 264 -12.13 -0.05 -8.78
CA ILE A 264 -12.90 -0.48 -7.60
C ILE A 264 -12.81 -1.98 -7.33
N LYS A 265 -12.32 -2.75 -8.29
CA LYS A 265 -12.20 -4.20 -8.20
C LYS A 265 -10.90 -4.57 -7.49
N ARG A 266 -10.99 -5.50 -6.55
CA ARG A 266 -9.79 -6.10 -5.98
C ARG A 266 -9.05 -6.85 -7.08
N SER A 267 -7.79 -6.56 -7.24
CA SER A 267 -6.95 -7.17 -8.26
C SER A 267 -5.61 -7.56 -7.67
N GLY A 268 -5.16 -8.73 -8.01
CA GLY A 268 -3.89 -9.27 -7.56
C GLY A 268 -3.76 -10.72 -7.99
N ARG A 269 -2.53 -11.21 -8.04
CA ARG A 269 -2.30 -12.63 -8.20
C ARG A 269 -2.84 -13.37 -6.98
N GLN A 270 -3.51 -14.49 -7.25
CA GLN A 270 -4.03 -15.33 -6.18
C GLN A 270 -2.92 -15.84 -5.24
N LEU A 271 -1.76 -16.19 -5.79
CA LEU A 271 -0.57 -16.59 -5.05
C LEU A 271 0.64 -15.74 -5.50
N ARG A 272 1.42 -15.22 -4.55
CA ARG A 272 2.62 -14.44 -4.79
C ARG A 272 3.68 -14.68 -3.72
N GLY A 273 4.96 -14.53 -4.05
CA GLY A 273 6.05 -14.49 -3.07
C GLY A 273 5.98 -13.21 -2.26
N TYR A 274 6.45 -13.25 -1.02
CA TYR A 274 6.51 -12.11 -0.12
C TYR A 274 7.97 -11.71 0.10
N SER A 275 8.29 -10.43 -0.10
CA SER A 275 9.63 -9.86 0.07
C SER A 275 9.66 -8.57 0.89
N SER A 276 8.55 -8.25 1.55
CA SER A 276 8.38 -7.05 2.34
C SER A 276 8.81 -7.23 3.79
N VAL A 277 8.72 -6.16 4.57
CA VAL A 277 9.08 -6.12 6.00
C VAL A 277 7.87 -5.97 6.93
N ASN A 278 6.65 -5.93 6.39
CA ASN A 278 5.47 -5.95 7.23
C ASN A 278 5.34 -7.31 7.91
N GLU A 279 5.28 -7.33 9.22
CA GLU A 279 5.35 -8.55 10.04
C GLU A 279 3.99 -9.22 10.21
N PHE A 280 2.91 -8.60 9.75
CA PHE A 280 1.55 -9.08 9.99
C PHE A 280 0.84 -9.60 8.72
N ASN A 281 0.98 -8.94 7.57
CA ASN A 281 0.17 -9.21 6.37
C ASN A 281 0.81 -10.23 5.41
N PHE A 282 1.31 -11.34 5.91
CA PHE A 282 1.84 -12.44 5.09
C PHE A 282 1.49 -13.80 5.69
N LEU A 283 1.74 -14.86 4.94
CA LEU A 283 1.64 -16.25 5.37
C LEU A 283 3.01 -16.89 5.28
N ARG A 284 3.36 -17.76 6.24
CA ARG A 284 4.64 -18.47 6.32
C ARG A 284 4.42 -19.97 6.24
N GLY A 285 4.88 -20.61 5.17
CA GLY A 285 4.68 -22.03 4.93
C GLY A 285 4.81 -22.42 3.47
N ALA A 286 3.76 -23.01 2.88
CA ALA A 286 3.78 -23.39 1.47
C ALA A 286 2.40 -23.21 0.81
N ALA A 287 2.43 -22.90 -0.49
CA ALA A 287 1.23 -22.78 -1.30
C ALA A 287 1.52 -23.16 -2.76
N ALA A 288 0.52 -23.74 -3.43
CA ALA A 288 0.62 -24.10 -4.84
C ALA A 288 -0.69 -23.82 -5.58
N THR A 289 -0.56 -23.40 -6.83
CA THR A 289 -1.68 -23.31 -7.80
C THR A 289 -1.45 -24.32 -8.90
N LEU A 290 -2.39 -25.24 -9.04
CA LEU A 290 -2.37 -26.34 -9.99
C LEU A 290 -3.42 -26.12 -11.09
N GLY A 291 -3.04 -26.29 -12.36
CA GLY A 291 -3.95 -26.37 -13.48
C GLY A 291 -4.44 -27.81 -13.66
N LEU A 292 -5.74 -28.02 -13.52
CA LEU A 292 -6.41 -29.30 -13.77
C LEU A 292 -7.11 -29.22 -15.13
N GLY A 293 -6.35 -29.47 -16.19
CA GLY A 293 -6.75 -29.18 -17.56
C GLY A 293 -6.73 -27.66 -17.84
N GLU A 294 -7.48 -27.23 -18.87
CA GLU A 294 -7.46 -25.83 -19.30
C GLU A 294 -8.39 -24.91 -18.48
N LYS A 295 -9.44 -25.48 -17.88
CA LYS A 295 -10.55 -24.71 -17.29
C LYS A 295 -10.53 -24.64 -15.77
N ILE A 296 -9.85 -25.54 -15.09
CA ILE A 296 -9.87 -25.59 -13.62
C ILE A 296 -8.50 -25.23 -13.08
N GLU A 297 -8.48 -24.34 -12.10
CA GLU A 297 -7.32 -24.02 -11.28
C GLU A 297 -7.65 -24.35 -9.81
N LEU A 298 -6.78 -25.13 -9.19
CA LEU A 298 -6.83 -25.47 -7.77
C LEU A 298 -5.66 -24.76 -7.07
N THR A 299 -5.96 -23.89 -6.13
CA THR A 299 -4.95 -23.28 -5.24
C THR A 299 -5.13 -23.86 -3.84
N LEU A 300 -4.04 -24.31 -3.24
CA LEU A 300 -4.00 -24.79 -1.85
C LEU A 300 -2.87 -24.06 -1.12
N PHE A 301 -3.09 -23.76 0.16
CA PHE A 301 -2.09 -23.11 0.99
C PHE A 301 -2.18 -23.52 2.46
N ALA A 302 -1.03 -23.53 3.12
CA ALA A 302 -0.91 -23.74 4.56
C ALA A 302 0.19 -22.83 5.13
N SER A 303 -0.08 -22.24 6.27
CA SER A 303 0.80 -21.33 6.99
C SER A 303 0.76 -21.62 8.48
N TYR A 304 1.94 -21.62 9.10
CA TYR A 304 2.09 -21.67 10.54
C TYR A 304 3.09 -20.61 10.98
N GLN A 305 2.63 -19.64 11.77
CA GLN A 305 3.45 -18.50 12.17
C GLN A 305 3.10 -17.99 13.56
N GLY A 306 4.10 -17.44 14.27
CA GLY A 306 3.89 -16.64 15.48
C GLY A 306 3.33 -15.29 15.10
N ILE A 307 2.41 -14.77 15.88
CA ILE A 307 1.89 -13.41 15.79
C ILE A 307 1.90 -12.76 17.18
N ASP A 308 2.05 -11.45 17.18
CA ASP A 308 2.14 -10.66 18.40
C ASP A 308 0.75 -10.39 18.97
N GLY A 309 0.68 -10.37 20.28
CA GLY A 309 -0.57 -10.11 20.97
C GLY A 309 -0.41 -9.91 22.46
N ASN A 310 -1.33 -9.18 23.04
CA ASN A 310 -1.35 -8.92 24.47
C ASN A 310 -1.98 -10.12 25.20
N LEU A 311 -1.14 -10.91 25.86
CA LEU A 311 -1.53 -12.09 26.64
C LEU A 311 -2.06 -11.67 28.01
N VAL A 312 -3.26 -12.14 28.34
CA VAL A 312 -3.85 -12.03 29.68
C VAL A 312 -3.76 -13.39 30.34
N GLU A 313 -2.93 -13.49 31.38
CA GLU A 313 -2.81 -14.70 32.16
C GLU A 313 -4.01 -14.92 33.09
N PRO A 314 -4.32 -16.18 33.46
CA PRO A 314 -5.38 -16.48 34.42
C PRO A 314 -5.10 -15.82 35.76
N ASP A 315 -6.03 -14.99 36.24
CA ASP A 315 -5.95 -14.44 37.61
C ASP A 315 -6.81 -15.32 38.54
N SER A 316 -6.16 -15.91 39.55
CA SER A 316 -6.84 -16.75 40.54
C SER A 316 -7.83 -15.96 41.43
N THR A 317 -7.80 -14.65 41.35
CA THR A 317 -8.71 -13.74 42.08
C THR A 317 -9.87 -13.24 41.25
N ASP A 318 -9.78 -13.37 39.90
CA ASP A 318 -10.85 -12.98 38.98
C ASP A 318 -11.52 -14.23 38.39
N THR A 319 -12.76 -14.49 38.80
CA THR A 319 -13.55 -15.65 38.37
C THR A 319 -13.92 -15.62 36.90
N ASP A 320 -13.70 -14.51 36.19
CA ASP A 320 -14.01 -14.34 34.78
C ASP A 320 -12.81 -14.73 33.86
N VAL A 321 -11.60 -14.89 34.41
CA VAL A 321 -10.38 -15.27 33.66
C VAL A 321 -9.88 -16.64 34.16
N LEU A 322 -10.54 -17.69 33.68
CA LEU A 322 -10.20 -19.07 34.06
C LEU A 322 -9.08 -19.68 33.20
N GLU A 323 -8.85 -19.14 32.00
CA GLU A 323 -7.85 -19.62 31.04
C GLU A 323 -7.09 -18.43 30.42
N ALA A 324 -5.82 -18.67 30.02
CA ALA A 324 -5.06 -17.68 29.29
C ALA A 324 -5.77 -17.27 28.01
N SER A 325 -5.83 -15.98 27.74
CA SER A 325 -6.52 -15.43 26.57
C SER A 325 -5.78 -14.21 25.99
N ILE A 326 -6.08 -13.88 24.73
CA ILE A 326 -5.52 -12.72 24.04
C ILE A 326 -6.53 -11.60 24.00
N SER A 327 -6.21 -10.47 24.60
CA SER A 327 -7.08 -9.30 24.62
C SER A 327 -7.05 -8.49 23.32
N SER A 328 -5.90 -8.42 22.65
CA SER A 328 -5.69 -7.72 21.38
C SER A 328 -4.55 -8.32 20.60
N LEU A 329 -4.63 -8.25 19.26
CA LEU A 329 -3.52 -8.55 18.35
C LEU A 329 -2.72 -7.27 18.11
N ASN A 330 -1.39 -7.40 18.05
CA ASN A 330 -0.49 -6.31 17.71
C ASN A 330 -0.03 -6.50 16.24
N ALA A 331 -0.36 -5.53 15.39
CA ALA A 331 -0.04 -5.57 13.96
C ALA A 331 1.17 -4.69 13.58
N THR A 332 1.79 -4.00 14.55
CA THR A 332 2.87 -3.03 14.29
C THR A 332 4.22 -3.70 14.03
N GLY A 333 4.47 -4.89 14.58
CA GLY A 333 5.77 -5.59 14.52
C GLY A 333 6.87 -4.93 15.34
N TYR A 334 6.55 -3.96 16.23
CA TYR A 334 7.55 -3.28 17.04
C TYR A 334 7.90 -4.05 18.29
N HIS A 335 9.24 -4.24 18.53
CA HIS A 335 9.78 -4.90 19.73
C HIS A 335 10.87 -4.04 20.38
N ARG A 336 10.54 -2.77 20.62
CA ARG A 336 11.44 -1.70 21.07
C ARG A 336 11.51 -1.57 22.59
N THR A 337 10.44 -1.95 23.28
CA THR A 337 10.29 -1.86 24.74
C THR A 337 10.12 -3.25 25.35
N ALA A 338 10.29 -3.36 26.66
CA ALA A 338 10.13 -4.63 27.37
C ALA A 338 8.74 -5.26 27.14
N ASN A 339 7.67 -4.46 27.22
CA ASN A 339 6.31 -4.94 27.00
C ASN A 339 6.10 -5.41 25.53
N GLU A 340 6.60 -4.64 24.55
CA GLU A 340 6.50 -5.04 23.15
C GLU A 340 7.26 -6.36 22.88
N VAL A 341 8.38 -6.59 23.57
CA VAL A 341 9.12 -7.86 23.51
C VAL A 341 8.37 -9.01 24.18
N GLU A 342 7.67 -8.76 25.29
CA GLU A 342 6.82 -9.77 25.95
C GLU A 342 5.65 -10.19 25.07
N ASP A 343 5.10 -9.29 24.27
CA ASP A 343 4.00 -9.55 23.34
C ASP A 343 4.43 -10.30 22.07
N LYS A 344 5.75 -10.44 21.81
CA LYS A 344 6.31 -11.00 20.58
C LYS A 344 5.99 -12.49 20.41
N ASN A 345 5.36 -12.86 19.29
CA ASN A 345 5.09 -14.25 18.87
C ASN A 345 4.36 -15.10 19.93
N VAL A 346 3.58 -14.49 20.82
CA VAL A 346 2.89 -15.20 21.92
C VAL A 346 1.77 -16.11 21.44
N ILE A 347 1.28 -15.89 20.21
CA ILE A 347 0.22 -16.69 19.62
C ILE A 347 0.78 -17.45 18.42
N GLN A 348 0.55 -18.77 18.37
CA GLN A 348 0.77 -19.54 17.16
C GLN A 348 -0.52 -19.58 16.34
N LYS A 349 -0.45 -19.16 15.07
CA LYS A 349 -1.58 -19.15 14.14
C LYS A 349 -1.35 -20.14 13.00
N LEU A 350 -2.22 -21.14 12.92
CA LEU A 350 -2.37 -21.98 11.74
C LEU A 350 -3.39 -21.33 10.80
N THR A 351 -3.04 -21.16 9.53
CA THR A 351 -3.96 -20.75 8.48
C THR A 351 -3.87 -21.70 7.33
N THR A 352 -4.97 -22.35 6.98
CA THR A 352 -5.06 -23.24 5.82
C THR A 352 -6.23 -22.87 4.94
N GLY A 353 -6.14 -23.20 3.68
CA GLY A 353 -7.26 -22.91 2.79
C GLY A 353 -7.00 -23.28 1.35
N GLY A 354 -7.96 -22.93 0.51
CA GLY A 354 -7.88 -23.19 -0.90
C GLY A 354 -8.94 -22.49 -1.73
N SER A 355 -8.78 -22.59 -3.03
CA SER A 355 -9.67 -22.04 -4.04
C SER A 355 -9.76 -22.97 -5.22
N VAL A 356 -10.99 -23.26 -5.66
CA VAL A 356 -11.27 -23.96 -6.92
C VAL A 356 -11.90 -22.96 -7.88
N LYS A 357 -11.16 -22.60 -8.92
CA LYS A 357 -11.58 -21.64 -9.94
C LYS A 357 -11.91 -22.33 -11.24
N TYR A 358 -13.13 -22.17 -11.71
CA TYR A 358 -13.56 -22.60 -13.02
C TYR A 358 -13.51 -21.43 -14.02
N LYS A 359 -12.63 -21.54 -15.00
CA LYS A 359 -12.43 -20.55 -16.06
C LYS A 359 -13.43 -20.79 -17.20
N MET A 360 -14.05 -19.73 -17.63
CA MET A 360 -14.90 -19.65 -18.80
C MET A 360 -14.26 -18.71 -19.83
N GLU A 361 -14.72 -18.74 -21.06
CA GLU A 361 -14.22 -17.87 -22.14
C GLU A 361 -14.29 -16.38 -21.74
N LYS A 362 -15.35 -15.96 -21.09
CA LYS A 362 -15.60 -14.55 -20.70
C LYS A 362 -15.70 -14.33 -19.20
N GLY A 363 -14.94 -15.10 -18.41
CA GLY A 363 -14.94 -14.91 -16.97
C GLY A 363 -14.55 -16.13 -16.16
N HIS A 364 -14.94 -16.11 -14.89
CA HIS A 364 -14.75 -17.24 -13.99
C HIS A 364 -15.75 -17.23 -12.83
N ILE A 365 -15.89 -18.38 -12.21
CA ILE A 365 -16.49 -18.56 -10.89
C ILE A 365 -15.45 -19.30 -10.04
N ALA A 366 -15.32 -18.92 -8.75
CA ALA A 366 -14.46 -19.64 -7.83
C ALA A 366 -15.14 -19.87 -6.48
N LEU A 367 -14.88 -21.05 -5.92
CA LEU A 367 -15.19 -21.38 -4.54
C LEU A 367 -13.92 -21.27 -3.71
N ASN A 368 -13.97 -20.54 -2.61
CA ASN A 368 -12.83 -20.28 -1.75
C ASN A 368 -13.17 -20.70 -0.32
N GLY A 369 -12.17 -21.17 0.42
CA GLY A 369 -12.29 -21.50 1.83
C GLY A 369 -11.01 -21.19 2.59
N VAL A 370 -11.16 -20.69 3.82
CA VAL A 370 -10.06 -20.41 4.74
C VAL A 370 -10.43 -20.87 6.14
N PHE A 371 -9.49 -21.54 6.79
CA PHE A 371 -9.55 -21.94 8.19
C PHE A 371 -8.41 -21.30 8.96
N HIS A 372 -8.73 -20.69 10.09
CA HIS A 372 -7.78 -20.15 11.04
C HIS A 372 -7.89 -20.87 12.38
N GLN A 373 -6.75 -21.21 12.98
CA GLN A 373 -6.67 -21.72 14.34
C GLN A 373 -5.59 -20.97 15.13
N PHE A 374 -5.95 -20.54 16.32
CA PHE A 374 -5.07 -19.82 17.25
C PHE A 374 -4.73 -20.74 18.42
N SER A 375 -3.47 -20.77 18.85
CA SER A 375 -3.03 -21.57 20.02
C SER A 375 -3.68 -21.11 21.33
N THR A 376 -4.07 -19.85 21.40
CA THR A 376 -4.69 -19.21 22.54
C THR A 376 -5.94 -18.47 22.08
N PRO A 377 -7.10 -18.61 22.76
CA PRO A 377 -8.34 -17.96 22.34
C PRO A 377 -8.22 -16.45 22.31
N LEU A 378 -8.74 -15.84 21.23
CA LEU A 378 -8.93 -14.39 21.17
C LEU A 378 -10.14 -14.02 22.01
N GLN A 379 -9.95 -13.18 23.02
CA GLN A 379 -11.00 -12.80 23.96
C GLN A 379 -10.88 -11.31 24.33
N SER A 380 -11.17 -10.44 23.36
CA SER A 380 -11.19 -9.01 23.65
C SER A 380 -12.27 -8.66 24.69
N ARG A 381 -11.93 -7.74 25.61
CA ARG A 381 -12.89 -7.22 26.59
C ARG A 381 -14.15 -6.72 25.88
N VAL A 382 -15.31 -7.19 26.34
CA VAL A 382 -16.61 -6.82 25.75
C VAL A 382 -16.91 -5.36 26.04
N ARG A 383 -17.17 -4.62 24.99
CA ARG A 383 -17.70 -3.25 25.00
C ARG A 383 -18.90 -3.16 24.04
N PRO A 384 -19.80 -2.19 24.17
CA PRO A 384 -20.97 -2.10 23.30
C PRO A 384 -20.64 -2.15 21.81
N TYR A 385 -19.57 -1.47 21.35
CA TYR A 385 -19.21 -1.40 19.95
C TYR A 385 -18.62 -2.71 19.39
N ASN A 386 -17.98 -3.53 20.24
CA ASN A 386 -17.31 -4.77 19.81
C ASN A 386 -18.03 -6.05 20.26
N GLN A 387 -19.25 -5.97 20.74
CA GLN A 387 -19.97 -7.16 21.25
C GLN A 387 -20.15 -8.26 20.21
N PHE A 388 -20.18 -7.93 18.93
CA PHE A 388 -20.30 -8.87 17.81
C PHE A 388 -18.97 -9.31 17.21
N TYR A 389 -17.83 -8.88 17.77
CA TYR A 389 -16.52 -9.29 17.26
C TYR A 389 -16.26 -10.77 17.55
N PHE A 390 -15.44 -11.38 16.73
CA PHE A 390 -15.00 -12.75 16.91
C PHE A 390 -14.33 -12.93 18.28
N ARG A 391 -14.71 -14.03 18.93
CA ARG A 391 -14.10 -14.54 20.16
C ARG A 391 -13.98 -16.03 20.04
N GLY A 392 -12.82 -16.59 20.25
CA GLY A 392 -12.55 -18.02 20.11
C GLY A 392 -11.16 -18.32 19.56
N SER A 393 -10.90 -19.58 19.31
CA SER A 393 -9.63 -20.09 18.79
C SER A 393 -9.69 -20.59 17.34
N GLU A 394 -10.89 -20.76 16.78
CA GLU A 394 -11.06 -21.29 15.43
C GLU A 394 -12.06 -20.45 14.65
N LEU A 395 -11.79 -20.22 13.37
CA LEU A 395 -12.66 -19.50 12.45
C LEU A 395 -12.61 -20.11 11.07
N ILE A 396 -13.80 -20.37 10.51
CA ILE A 396 -13.97 -20.86 9.13
C ILE A 396 -14.71 -19.79 8.31
N ASN A 397 -14.15 -19.49 7.14
CA ASN A 397 -14.82 -18.67 6.14
C ASN A 397 -14.89 -19.42 4.81
N GLY A 398 -16.03 -19.32 4.14
CA GLY A 398 -16.23 -19.77 2.77
C GLY A 398 -16.75 -18.65 1.90
N SER A 399 -16.38 -18.60 0.61
CA SER A 399 -16.92 -17.64 -0.34
C SER A 399 -17.09 -18.20 -1.74
N LEU A 400 -18.00 -17.59 -2.48
CA LEU A 400 -18.17 -17.73 -3.92
C LEU A 400 -17.89 -16.39 -4.55
N ASP A 401 -16.88 -16.33 -5.43
CA ASP A 401 -16.58 -15.16 -6.25
C ASP A 401 -16.83 -15.41 -7.73
N TYR A 402 -17.13 -14.34 -8.45
CA TYR A 402 -17.37 -14.39 -9.86
C TYR A 402 -16.89 -13.14 -10.58
N ASN A 403 -16.58 -13.30 -11.87
CA ASN A 403 -16.24 -12.23 -12.79
C ASN A 403 -16.72 -12.58 -14.18
N PHE A 404 -17.62 -11.79 -14.77
CA PHE A 404 -18.21 -12.03 -16.07
C PHE A 404 -18.09 -10.81 -16.97
N ARG A 405 -17.67 -11.03 -18.21
CA ARG A 405 -17.69 -10.03 -19.29
C ARG A 405 -18.86 -10.27 -20.21
N LEU A 406 -19.85 -9.37 -20.17
CA LEU A 406 -21.08 -9.42 -20.95
C LEU A 406 -21.11 -8.22 -21.93
N GLY A 407 -20.51 -8.38 -23.10
CA GLY A 407 -20.30 -7.28 -24.03
C GLY A 407 -19.44 -6.17 -23.42
N LYS A 408 -20.00 -4.96 -23.26
CA LYS A 408 -19.32 -3.81 -22.64
C LYS A 408 -19.32 -3.84 -21.11
N PHE A 409 -20.10 -4.73 -20.50
CA PHE A 409 -20.28 -4.79 -19.06
C PHE A 409 -19.34 -5.83 -18.44
N ASN A 410 -18.70 -5.49 -17.34
CA ASN A 410 -18.05 -6.42 -16.46
C ASN A 410 -18.79 -6.46 -15.12
N LEU A 411 -19.37 -7.61 -14.82
CA LEU A 411 -19.99 -7.91 -13.53
C LEU A 411 -19.02 -8.73 -12.72
N PHE A 412 -18.78 -8.32 -11.48
CA PHE A 412 -17.92 -9.03 -10.55
C PHE A 412 -18.48 -8.96 -9.14
N GLY A 413 -18.11 -9.91 -8.32
CA GLY A 413 -18.56 -9.88 -6.93
C GLY A 413 -18.02 -11.05 -6.14
N GLU A 414 -18.30 -11.01 -4.84
CA GLU A 414 -18.05 -12.06 -3.88
C GLU A 414 -19.17 -12.08 -2.85
N THR A 415 -19.62 -13.28 -2.49
CA THR A 415 -20.50 -13.52 -1.34
C THR A 415 -19.82 -14.53 -0.44
N ALA A 416 -19.67 -14.17 0.83
CA ALA A 416 -18.91 -14.93 1.81
C ALA A 416 -19.74 -15.18 3.06
N MET A 417 -19.49 -16.31 3.71
CA MET A 417 -20.15 -16.72 4.95
C MET A 417 -19.08 -17.07 6.00
N SER A 418 -19.25 -16.59 7.20
CA SER A 418 -18.51 -17.05 8.39
C SER A 418 -19.25 -18.19 9.09
N ASP A 419 -18.55 -18.98 9.92
CA ASP A 419 -19.07 -20.18 10.61
C ASP A 419 -20.25 -19.92 11.52
N ASN A 420 -20.48 -18.66 11.98
CA ASN A 420 -21.68 -18.26 12.70
C ASN A 420 -22.92 -18.06 11.80
N GLY A 421 -22.80 -18.31 10.48
CA GLY A 421 -23.88 -18.16 9.50
C GLY A 421 -24.08 -16.75 8.96
N SER A 422 -23.30 -15.76 9.37
CA SER A 422 -23.38 -14.38 8.87
C SER A 422 -22.85 -14.28 7.44
N ILE A 423 -23.57 -13.55 6.56
CA ILE A 423 -23.27 -13.46 5.12
C ILE A 423 -22.92 -12.03 4.73
N ALA A 424 -21.70 -11.84 4.24
CA ALA A 424 -21.23 -10.60 3.63
C ALA A 424 -21.25 -10.68 2.11
N THR A 425 -21.56 -9.58 1.42
CA THR A 425 -21.58 -9.56 -0.04
C THR A 425 -21.06 -8.23 -0.60
N LEU A 426 -20.35 -8.32 -1.73
CA LEU A 426 -19.87 -7.20 -2.52
C LEU A 426 -20.13 -7.50 -3.99
N ASN A 427 -20.74 -6.57 -4.71
CA ASN A 427 -21.06 -6.74 -6.14
C ASN A 427 -20.78 -5.44 -6.89
N GLY A 428 -20.11 -5.54 -8.02
CA GLY A 428 -19.70 -4.40 -8.82
C GLY A 428 -19.99 -4.54 -10.30
N LEU A 429 -20.16 -3.40 -10.93
CA LEU A 429 -20.36 -3.22 -12.35
C LEU A 429 -19.35 -2.21 -12.89
N LEU A 430 -18.64 -2.59 -13.94
CA LEU A 430 -17.76 -1.72 -14.70
C LEU A 430 -18.18 -1.71 -16.16
N THR A 431 -18.18 -0.55 -16.81
CA THR A 431 -18.51 -0.47 -18.23
C THR A 431 -17.89 0.75 -18.91
N GLY A 432 -17.46 0.58 -20.14
CA GLY A 432 -17.20 1.68 -21.08
C GLY A 432 -18.49 2.00 -21.83
N LEU A 433 -19.26 2.96 -21.36
CA LEU A 433 -20.52 3.39 -22.00
C LEU A 433 -20.26 3.93 -23.42
N ASP A 434 -19.18 4.68 -23.55
CA ASP A 434 -18.68 5.27 -24.79
C ASP A 434 -17.13 5.22 -24.75
N PRO A 435 -16.40 5.30 -25.88
CA PRO A 435 -14.94 5.40 -25.87
C PRO A 435 -14.38 6.53 -24.99
N LYS A 436 -15.19 7.54 -24.69
CA LYS A 436 -14.84 8.68 -23.83
C LYS A 436 -15.42 8.62 -22.43
N VAL A 437 -16.26 7.62 -22.10
CA VAL A 437 -16.99 7.57 -20.82
C VAL A 437 -16.89 6.18 -20.21
N ASP A 438 -16.20 6.10 -19.06
CA ASP A 438 -16.20 4.91 -18.22
C ASP A 438 -17.13 5.13 -17.01
N PHE A 439 -17.80 4.07 -16.59
CA PHE A 439 -18.69 4.05 -15.45
C PHE A 439 -18.36 2.88 -14.53
N ALA A 440 -18.41 3.13 -13.23
CA ALA A 440 -18.17 2.14 -12.19
C ALA A 440 -19.25 2.25 -11.11
N MET A 441 -19.74 1.12 -10.62
CA MET A 441 -20.69 1.05 -9.52
C MET A 441 -20.35 -0.16 -8.65
N LEU A 442 -20.47 -0.01 -7.32
CA LEU A 442 -20.18 -1.09 -6.39
C LEU A 442 -21.14 -0.98 -5.19
N PHE A 443 -21.87 -2.07 -4.95
CA PHE A 443 -22.70 -2.26 -3.76
C PHE A 443 -21.96 -3.19 -2.80
N ARG A 444 -22.02 -2.88 -1.49
CA ARG A 444 -21.45 -3.69 -0.43
C ARG A 444 -22.37 -3.78 0.78
N HIS A 445 -22.43 -4.97 1.36
CA HIS A 445 -23.17 -5.22 2.60
C HIS A 445 -22.39 -6.19 3.47
N TYR A 446 -21.95 -5.71 4.63
CA TYR A 446 -21.18 -6.44 5.63
C TYR A 446 -21.92 -6.39 6.96
N PRO A 447 -22.52 -7.49 7.42
CA PRO A 447 -23.21 -7.53 8.71
C PRO A 447 -22.28 -7.22 9.88
N ARG A 448 -22.85 -6.75 10.98
CA ARG A 448 -22.09 -6.43 12.20
C ARG A 448 -21.41 -7.63 12.85
N ASP A 449 -21.95 -8.83 12.63
CA ASP A 449 -21.50 -10.11 13.15
C ASP A 449 -20.80 -10.99 12.11
N TYR A 450 -20.44 -10.44 10.96
CA TYR A 450 -19.59 -11.14 10.01
C TYR A 450 -18.14 -11.15 10.51
N TRP A 451 -17.58 -12.35 10.61
CA TRP A 451 -16.22 -12.58 11.11
C TRP A 451 -15.27 -12.95 9.97
N SER A 452 -14.11 -12.32 9.94
CA SER A 452 -13.05 -12.67 9.00
C SER A 452 -11.70 -12.19 9.52
N PHE A 453 -10.65 -12.97 9.26
CA PHE A 453 -9.26 -12.60 9.52
C PHE A 453 -8.53 -12.39 8.19
N GLY A 454 -7.88 -11.23 8.04
CA GLY A 454 -7.16 -10.90 6.80
C GLY A 454 -8.07 -10.49 5.64
N ALA A 455 -9.34 -10.19 5.89
CA ALA A 455 -10.22 -9.58 4.89
C ALA A 455 -9.82 -8.12 4.62
N SER A 456 -9.82 -7.72 3.34
CA SER A 456 -9.55 -6.34 2.91
C SER A 456 -10.40 -6.01 1.66
N PRO A 457 -11.74 -6.00 1.76
CA PRO A 457 -12.62 -5.64 0.66
C PRO A 457 -12.64 -4.14 0.42
N PHE A 458 -13.38 -3.69 -0.61
CA PHE A 458 -13.68 -2.27 -0.79
C PHE A 458 -14.67 -1.83 0.30
N ALA A 459 -14.21 -0.95 1.21
CA ALA A 459 -14.98 -0.50 2.38
C ALA A 459 -14.61 0.94 2.76
N GLU A 460 -15.41 1.57 3.60
CA GLU A 460 -15.06 2.81 4.29
C GLU A 460 -14.11 2.54 5.46
N THR A 461 -14.31 1.43 6.15
CA THR A 461 -13.48 0.99 7.27
C THR A 461 -12.47 -0.09 6.86
N SER A 462 -11.51 -0.42 7.72
CA SER A 462 -10.44 -1.38 7.44
C SER A 462 -10.88 -2.85 7.38
N GLY A 463 -12.16 -3.19 7.52
CA GLY A 463 -12.62 -4.58 7.56
C GLY A 463 -13.96 -4.81 6.90
N ALA A 464 -14.32 -6.08 6.73
CA ALA A 464 -15.59 -6.51 6.12
C ALA A 464 -16.70 -6.67 7.17
N ARG A 465 -17.05 -5.62 7.93
CA ARG A 465 -18.10 -5.73 8.94
C ARG A 465 -18.83 -4.42 9.20
N ASN A 466 -20.10 -4.53 9.65
CA ASN A 466 -20.93 -3.41 10.11
C ASN A 466 -21.00 -2.27 9.09
N GLU A 467 -21.13 -2.57 7.80
CA GLU A 467 -21.17 -1.55 6.75
C GLU A 467 -22.09 -1.95 5.61
N THR A 468 -22.93 -1.02 5.18
CA THR A 468 -23.65 -1.11 3.90
C THR A 468 -23.38 0.16 3.12
N GLY A 469 -22.96 0.02 1.86
CA GLY A 469 -22.60 1.19 1.06
C GLY A 469 -22.80 1.00 -0.44
N LEU A 470 -22.88 2.14 -1.11
CA LEU A 470 -23.00 2.25 -2.56
C LEU A 470 -22.01 3.27 -3.08
N TYR A 471 -21.08 2.81 -3.91
CA TYR A 471 -20.14 3.64 -4.65
C TYR A 471 -20.56 3.79 -6.10
N THR A 472 -20.45 4.98 -6.65
CA THR A 472 -20.67 5.25 -8.08
C THR A 472 -19.61 6.23 -8.58
N GLY A 473 -18.91 5.85 -9.66
CA GLY A 473 -17.84 6.63 -10.25
C GLY A 473 -17.97 6.78 -11.76
N ILE A 474 -17.52 7.90 -12.31
CA ILE A 474 -17.51 8.20 -13.74
C ILE A 474 -16.19 8.86 -14.15
N VAL A 475 -15.68 8.45 -15.31
CA VAL A 475 -14.55 9.09 -15.98
C VAL A 475 -15.00 9.57 -17.34
N ILE A 476 -14.82 10.85 -17.66
CA ILE A 476 -15.18 11.46 -18.94
C ILE A 476 -13.93 12.05 -19.58
N ARG A 477 -13.71 11.76 -20.87
CA ARG A 477 -12.61 12.27 -21.70
C ARG A 477 -13.19 13.14 -22.81
N PRO A 478 -13.62 14.39 -22.53
CA PRO A 478 -14.30 15.23 -23.50
C PRO A 478 -13.39 15.57 -24.70
N HIS A 479 -12.10 15.68 -24.44
CA HIS A 479 -11.05 15.94 -25.43
C HIS A 479 -9.80 15.14 -25.06
N ARG A 480 -8.92 14.87 -26.03
CA ARG A 480 -7.69 14.06 -25.83
C ARG A 480 -6.75 14.55 -24.71
N ASP A 481 -6.82 15.83 -24.35
CA ASP A 481 -5.94 16.46 -23.37
C ASP A 481 -6.65 16.75 -22.02
N TRP A 482 -7.94 16.35 -21.91
CA TRP A 482 -8.77 16.58 -20.71
C TRP A 482 -9.35 15.28 -20.18
N ILE A 483 -9.28 15.12 -18.86
CA ILE A 483 -9.92 14.04 -18.13
C ILE A 483 -10.70 14.65 -16.97
N VAL A 484 -11.96 14.28 -16.87
CA VAL A 484 -12.84 14.56 -15.73
C VAL A 484 -13.10 13.24 -15.03
N SER A 485 -12.85 13.16 -13.74
CA SER A 485 -13.22 12.01 -12.92
C SER A 485 -14.01 12.48 -11.72
N ALA A 486 -15.07 11.74 -11.39
CA ALA A 486 -15.89 12.03 -10.23
C ALA A 486 -16.43 10.73 -9.62
N TYR A 487 -16.60 10.71 -8.30
CA TYR A 487 -17.35 9.66 -7.62
C TYR A 487 -18.18 10.22 -6.47
N ILE A 488 -19.15 9.43 -6.09
CA ILE A 488 -19.86 9.52 -4.82
C ILE A 488 -19.84 8.14 -4.15
N ASP A 489 -19.54 8.11 -2.87
CA ASP A 489 -19.68 6.95 -2.00
C ASP A 489 -20.60 7.30 -0.83
N MET A 490 -21.58 6.46 -0.59
CA MET A 490 -22.53 6.61 0.51
C MET A 490 -22.50 5.34 1.34
N TRP A 491 -22.45 5.46 2.67
CA TRP A 491 -22.42 4.32 3.58
C TRP A 491 -23.19 4.56 4.86
N GLN A 492 -23.53 3.45 5.47
CA GLN A 492 -24.12 3.41 6.81
C GLN A 492 -23.50 2.27 7.62
N HIS A 493 -23.38 2.51 8.91
CA HIS A 493 -22.99 1.54 9.91
C HIS A 493 -24.18 1.24 10.82
N PRO A 494 -24.84 0.10 10.67
CA PRO A 494 -26.05 -0.25 11.44
C PRO A 494 -25.80 -0.44 12.93
N TRP A 495 -24.54 -0.58 13.36
CA TRP A 495 -24.13 -0.76 14.75
C TRP A 495 -23.04 0.24 15.13
N LEU A 496 -22.81 0.37 16.44
CA LEU A 496 -21.76 1.21 17.02
C LEU A 496 -20.39 0.84 16.49
N ARG A 497 -19.46 1.81 16.52
CA ARG A 497 -18.05 1.63 16.22
C ARG A 497 -17.20 2.22 17.34
N PHE A 498 -15.90 1.99 17.31
CA PHE A 498 -14.97 2.70 18.19
C PHE A 498 -15.17 4.22 18.04
N GLN A 499 -15.36 4.93 19.13
CA GLN A 499 -15.67 6.37 19.19
C GLN A 499 -16.93 6.82 18.42
N VAL A 500 -17.88 5.92 18.16
CA VAL A 500 -19.17 6.24 17.55
C VAL A 500 -20.27 5.42 18.24
N ASP A 501 -20.96 6.02 19.17
CA ASP A 501 -21.83 5.37 20.18
C ASP A 501 -23.27 5.11 19.70
N ALA A 502 -23.57 5.33 18.41
CA ALA A 502 -24.84 5.02 17.79
C ALA A 502 -24.67 4.57 16.33
N PRO A 503 -25.68 3.95 15.70
CA PRO A 503 -25.71 3.73 14.25
C PRO A 503 -25.42 5.04 13.51
N SER A 504 -24.58 4.98 12.49
CA SER A 504 -24.08 6.18 11.80
C SER A 504 -24.09 6.02 10.30
N HIS A 505 -24.04 7.15 9.61
CA HIS A 505 -23.93 7.18 8.16
C HIS A 505 -22.97 8.30 7.72
N GLY A 506 -22.54 8.21 6.48
CA GLY A 506 -21.72 9.23 5.86
C GLY A 506 -21.76 9.15 4.35
N TYR A 507 -21.20 10.16 3.73
CA TYR A 507 -20.98 10.19 2.30
C TYR A 507 -19.74 11.01 1.97
N GLU A 508 -19.14 10.67 0.83
CA GLU A 508 -18.00 11.35 0.28
C GLU A 508 -18.20 11.56 -1.22
N TYR A 509 -17.88 12.72 -1.70
CA TYR A 509 -17.74 12.94 -3.14
C TYR A 509 -16.39 13.55 -3.48
N ARG A 510 -15.92 13.18 -4.65
CA ARG A 510 -14.66 13.68 -5.21
C ARG A 510 -14.85 14.04 -6.67
N PHE A 511 -14.26 15.14 -7.04
CA PHE A 511 -14.22 15.62 -8.42
C PHE A 511 -12.81 16.02 -8.76
N ARG A 512 -12.28 15.55 -9.91
CA ARG A 512 -10.98 15.98 -10.43
C ARG A 512 -11.10 16.35 -11.91
N LEU A 513 -10.57 17.52 -12.24
CA LEU A 513 -10.38 17.97 -13.60
C LEU A 513 -8.89 18.00 -13.92
N THR A 514 -8.45 17.17 -14.86
CA THR A 514 -7.04 17.07 -15.28
C THR A 514 -6.88 17.57 -16.71
N HIS A 515 -5.88 18.42 -16.92
CA HIS A 515 -5.42 18.84 -18.23
C HIS A 515 -3.95 18.52 -18.40
N PHE A 516 -3.59 17.96 -19.56
CA PHE A 516 -2.20 17.65 -19.85
C PHE A 516 -1.81 18.07 -21.26
N LYS A 517 -0.61 18.60 -21.40
CA LYS A 517 0.01 18.89 -22.69
C LYS A 517 1.23 18.02 -22.89
N LYS A 518 1.23 17.28 -24.01
CA LYS A 518 2.28 16.32 -24.35
C LYS A 518 3.68 16.84 -24.06
N ARG A 519 4.45 16.10 -23.24
CA ARG A 519 5.86 16.38 -22.87
C ARG A 519 6.12 17.74 -22.22
N LYS A 520 5.07 18.47 -21.83
CA LYS A 520 5.23 19.83 -21.32
C LYS A 520 4.74 19.96 -19.87
N TYR A 521 3.47 19.67 -19.62
CA TYR A 521 2.92 19.79 -18.29
C TYR A 521 1.70 18.89 -18.06
N THR A 522 1.41 18.64 -16.79
CA THR A 522 0.16 18.10 -16.28
C THR A 522 -0.33 19.03 -15.18
N ALA A 523 -1.59 19.44 -15.25
CA ALA A 523 -2.25 20.24 -14.25
C ALA A 523 -3.56 19.59 -13.83
N TYR A 524 -3.89 19.63 -12.54
CA TYR A 524 -5.23 19.23 -12.10
C TYR A 524 -5.73 20.07 -10.95
N VAL A 525 -7.05 20.18 -10.90
CA VAL A 525 -7.81 20.69 -9.75
C VAL A 525 -8.65 19.54 -9.23
N GLU A 526 -8.63 19.36 -7.94
CA GLU A 526 -9.41 18.32 -7.25
C GLU A 526 -10.17 18.94 -6.09
N VAL A 527 -11.40 18.48 -5.89
CA VAL A 527 -12.24 18.80 -4.74
C VAL A 527 -12.70 17.49 -4.12
N ARG A 528 -12.56 17.38 -2.81
CA ARG A 528 -13.06 16.29 -1.99
C ARG A 528 -13.87 16.87 -0.83
N ASP A 529 -15.04 16.30 -0.59
CA ASP A 529 -15.90 16.64 0.54
C ASP A 529 -16.43 15.37 1.19
N GLU A 530 -16.12 15.18 2.45
CA GLU A 530 -16.52 14.04 3.28
C GLU A 530 -17.34 14.52 4.45
N ILE A 531 -18.49 13.90 4.65
CA ILE A 531 -19.34 14.12 5.82
C ILE A 531 -19.61 12.78 6.48
N LYS A 532 -19.22 12.67 7.75
CA LYS A 532 -19.50 11.50 8.59
C LYS A 532 -19.87 11.90 10.00
N GLN A 533 -20.62 11.06 10.68
CA GLN A 533 -21.05 11.32 12.05
C GLN A 533 -19.96 10.89 13.04
N ARG A 534 -19.76 11.71 14.08
CA ARG A 534 -18.82 11.46 15.18
C ARG A 534 -19.47 11.80 16.53
N ASN A 535 -18.95 11.19 17.59
CA ASN A 535 -19.36 11.51 18.94
C ASN A 535 -19.05 12.96 19.31
N VAL A 536 -20.01 13.60 19.95
CA VAL A 536 -19.85 14.90 20.61
C VAL A 536 -20.20 14.71 22.10
N PRO A 537 -19.26 15.00 23.02
CA PRO A 537 -19.51 14.85 24.45
C PRO A 537 -20.68 15.73 24.89
N ILE A 538 -21.65 15.14 25.62
CA ILE A 538 -22.70 15.88 26.28
C ILE A 538 -22.27 16.12 27.72
N PHE A 539 -22.28 17.39 28.16
CA PHE A 539 -22.06 17.73 29.57
C PHE A 539 -23.11 17.02 30.45
N GLU A 540 -22.64 16.28 31.45
CA GLU A 540 -23.44 15.53 32.42
C GLU A 540 -24.17 14.26 31.91
N SER A 541 -24.00 13.84 30.68
CA SER A 541 -24.51 12.57 30.14
C SER A 541 -23.47 11.46 30.09
N LYS A 542 -23.90 10.21 30.26
CA LYS A 542 -23.07 9.02 30.04
C LYS A 542 -23.00 8.60 28.56
N SER A 543 -23.83 9.19 27.72
CA SER A 543 -23.88 8.96 26.28
C SER A 543 -23.45 10.22 25.52
N ASN A 544 -22.79 10.04 24.39
CA ASN A 544 -22.46 11.13 23.48
C ASN A 544 -23.59 11.34 22.45
N ASP A 545 -23.78 12.56 21.99
CA ASP A 545 -24.56 12.82 20.80
C ASP A 545 -23.76 12.48 19.54
N LEU A 546 -24.46 12.15 18.48
CA LEU A 546 -23.87 11.84 17.20
C LEU A 546 -24.18 12.95 16.20
N LEU A 547 -23.17 13.79 15.92
CA LEU A 547 -23.31 14.95 15.05
C LEU A 547 -22.43 14.85 13.80
N PRO A 548 -22.81 15.55 12.71
CA PRO A 548 -22.00 15.60 11.50
C PRO A 548 -20.61 16.20 11.75
N SER A 549 -19.61 15.60 11.13
CA SER A 549 -18.25 16.15 11.01
C SER A 549 -17.92 16.22 9.53
N ARG A 550 -17.68 17.43 9.02
CA ARG A 550 -17.35 17.70 7.62
C ARG A 550 -15.87 17.94 7.45
N ARG A 551 -15.27 17.36 6.41
CA ARG A 551 -13.93 17.64 5.97
C ARG A 551 -13.92 17.94 4.47
N PHE A 552 -13.54 19.17 4.12
CA PHE A 552 -13.45 19.64 2.75
C PHE A 552 -12.01 19.92 2.37
N GLN A 553 -11.60 19.46 1.19
CA GLN A 553 -10.26 19.71 0.67
C GLN A 553 -10.30 20.09 -0.81
N THR A 554 -9.49 21.06 -1.19
CA THR A 554 -9.24 21.44 -2.59
C THR A 554 -7.74 21.37 -2.85
N ARG A 555 -7.36 20.77 -3.96
CA ARG A 555 -5.97 20.58 -4.37
C ARG A 555 -5.74 21.13 -5.77
N PHE A 556 -4.70 21.95 -5.92
CA PHE A 556 -4.20 22.42 -7.20
C PHE A 556 -2.80 21.86 -7.39
N ASN A 557 -2.59 21.11 -8.46
CA ASN A 557 -1.28 20.53 -8.77
C ASN A 557 -0.85 20.89 -10.17
N PHE A 558 0.42 21.29 -10.31
CA PHE A 558 1.03 21.65 -11.58
C PHE A 558 2.43 21.06 -11.69
N SER A 559 2.62 20.13 -12.63
CA SER A 559 3.91 19.53 -12.94
C SER A 559 4.37 19.99 -14.31
N TYR A 560 5.52 20.63 -14.38
CA TYR A 560 6.05 21.24 -15.60
C TYR A 560 7.47 20.76 -15.91
N LYS A 561 7.66 20.24 -17.13
CA LYS A 561 8.98 19.84 -17.64
C LYS A 561 9.67 21.02 -18.27
N VAL A 562 10.61 21.62 -17.55
CA VAL A 562 11.44 22.74 -18.04
C VAL A 562 12.36 22.25 -19.16
N SER A 563 12.92 21.05 -18.98
CA SER A 563 13.78 20.38 -19.95
C SER A 563 13.64 18.86 -19.84
N LYS A 564 14.45 18.09 -20.61
CA LYS A 564 14.54 16.64 -20.45
C LYS A 564 15.10 16.21 -19.09
N ALA A 565 15.90 17.09 -18.47
CA ALA A 565 16.58 16.82 -17.21
C ALA A 565 15.89 17.45 -15.99
N VAL A 566 15.07 18.48 -16.17
CA VAL A 566 14.50 19.30 -15.09
C VAL A 566 12.97 19.29 -15.16
N GLU A 567 12.36 18.91 -14.04
CA GLU A 567 10.91 18.99 -13.81
C GLU A 567 10.65 19.79 -12.52
N LEU A 568 9.69 20.67 -12.58
CA LEU A 568 9.15 21.42 -11.44
C LEU A 568 7.74 20.92 -11.13
N ARG A 569 7.44 20.70 -9.84
CA ARG A 569 6.09 20.39 -9.37
C ARG A 569 5.70 21.36 -8.28
N SER A 570 4.58 22.02 -8.48
CA SER A 570 3.99 22.95 -7.52
C SER A 570 2.64 22.39 -7.08
N ARG A 571 2.36 22.46 -5.79
CA ARG A 571 1.05 22.08 -5.25
C ARG A 571 0.58 23.11 -4.22
N VAL A 572 -0.72 23.32 -4.22
CA VAL A 572 -1.44 24.06 -3.18
C VAL A 572 -2.61 23.19 -2.73
N ASP A 573 -2.63 22.85 -1.47
CA ASP A 573 -3.73 22.19 -0.78
C ASP A 573 -4.42 23.23 0.13
N LEU A 574 -5.74 23.34 0.04
CA LEU A 574 -6.59 24.16 0.90
C LEU A 574 -7.65 23.24 1.52
N GLY A 575 -8.01 23.47 2.77
CA GLY A 575 -9.03 22.66 3.40
C GLY A 575 -9.61 23.26 4.64
N PHE A 576 -10.77 22.75 5.02
CA PHE A 576 -11.37 23.03 6.31
C PHE A 576 -12.01 21.76 6.88
N SER A 577 -12.14 21.73 8.20
CA SER A 577 -12.93 20.78 8.97
C SER A 577 -13.90 21.54 9.83
N ASP A 578 -15.13 21.09 9.87
CA ASP A 578 -16.18 21.68 10.70
C ASP A 578 -16.89 20.56 11.48
N ASN A 579 -16.79 20.63 12.80
CA ASN A 579 -17.45 19.71 13.71
C ASN A 579 -17.68 20.38 15.07
N GLU A 580 -18.66 19.91 15.80
CA GLU A 580 -19.09 20.50 17.09
C GLU A 580 -18.03 20.38 18.22
N VAL A 581 -17.08 19.45 18.10
CA VAL A 581 -16.03 19.24 19.12
C VAL A 581 -14.91 20.27 19.00
N ASN A 582 -14.42 20.48 17.77
CA ASN A 582 -13.27 21.31 17.50
C ASN A 582 -13.64 22.65 16.85
N GLY A 583 -14.93 22.84 16.53
CA GLY A 583 -15.40 23.97 15.75
C GLY A 583 -14.90 23.97 14.30
N TYR A 584 -15.02 25.12 13.67
CA TYR A 584 -14.45 25.36 12.34
C TYR A 584 -12.95 25.52 12.43
N GLN A 585 -12.23 24.76 11.65
CA GLN A 585 -10.78 24.82 11.49
C GLN A 585 -10.44 24.87 10.01
N ASP A 586 -9.50 25.69 9.61
CA ASP A 586 -9.02 25.74 8.24
C ASP A 586 -7.50 25.65 8.15
N GLY A 587 -7.00 25.59 6.92
CA GLY A 587 -5.58 25.56 6.70
C GLY A 587 -5.18 25.39 5.25
N PHE A 588 -3.89 25.52 5.02
CA PHE A 588 -3.27 25.31 3.72
C PHE A 588 -1.92 24.61 3.83
N ALA A 589 -1.53 23.98 2.73
CA ALA A 589 -0.15 23.54 2.49
C ALA A 589 0.25 23.93 1.07
N VAL A 590 1.46 24.43 0.91
CA VAL A 590 2.04 24.75 -0.40
C VAL A 590 3.43 24.16 -0.49
N TYR A 591 3.76 23.55 -1.64
CA TYR A 591 5.12 23.09 -1.86
C TYR A 591 5.59 23.24 -3.30
N GLN A 592 6.92 23.26 -3.43
CA GLN A 592 7.63 23.25 -4.69
C GLN A 592 8.65 22.13 -4.68
N ASP A 593 8.55 21.22 -5.67
CA ASP A 593 9.60 20.23 -5.96
C ASP A 593 10.46 20.69 -7.13
N LEU A 594 11.75 20.39 -7.01
CA LEU A 594 12.71 20.44 -8.11
C LEU A 594 13.27 19.02 -8.29
N ILE A 595 13.03 18.46 -9.48
CA ILE A 595 13.51 17.13 -9.85
C ILE A 595 14.55 17.31 -10.95
N PHE A 596 15.77 16.87 -10.68
CA PHE A 596 16.90 16.90 -11.62
C PHE A 596 17.34 15.48 -11.95
N LYS A 597 17.11 15.05 -13.20
CA LYS A 597 17.47 13.72 -13.71
C LYS A 597 18.10 13.84 -15.11
N PRO A 598 19.35 14.28 -15.20
CA PRO A 598 20.05 14.46 -16.48
C PRO A 598 20.38 13.11 -17.13
N ILE A 599 20.40 13.10 -18.45
CA ILE A 599 20.81 11.93 -19.25
C ILE A 599 22.35 11.96 -19.33
N GLY A 600 23.01 10.83 -19.08
CA GLY A 600 24.46 10.69 -19.20
C GLY A 600 25.28 11.33 -18.05
N PHE A 601 24.63 11.82 -17.01
CA PHE A 601 25.29 12.32 -15.80
C PHE A 601 24.96 11.41 -14.62
N PRO A 602 25.95 11.01 -13.80
CA PRO A 602 25.73 9.96 -12.80
C PRO A 602 24.92 10.41 -11.59
N PHE A 603 24.73 11.70 -11.37
CA PHE A 603 23.96 12.23 -10.26
C PHE A 603 22.56 12.66 -10.69
N SER A 604 21.59 12.34 -9.87
CA SER A 604 20.24 12.89 -9.93
C SER A 604 19.79 13.27 -8.52
N PHE A 605 18.94 14.26 -8.40
CA PHE A 605 18.39 14.64 -7.11
C PHE A 605 16.92 15.08 -7.20
N THR A 606 16.27 15.01 -6.07
CA THR A 606 14.93 15.57 -5.87
C THR A 606 14.93 16.34 -4.56
N THR A 607 14.41 17.55 -4.59
CA THR A 607 14.27 18.37 -3.39
C THR A 607 12.88 18.99 -3.34
N ARG A 608 12.35 19.16 -2.14
CA ARG A 608 11.09 19.84 -1.83
C ARG A 608 11.31 20.89 -0.75
N TYR A 609 10.64 22.01 -0.90
CA TYR A 609 10.38 22.92 0.19
C TYR A 609 8.86 23.12 0.30
N ALA A 610 8.31 22.90 1.49
CA ALA A 610 6.89 23.04 1.78
C ALA A 610 6.68 23.98 2.95
N LEU A 611 5.61 24.76 2.89
CA LEU A 611 5.08 25.59 3.97
C LEU A 611 3.65 25.17 4.23
N PHE A 612 3.26 25.13 5.50
CA PHE A 612 1.90 24.80 5.90
C PHE A 612 1.50 25.57 7.16
N ASP A 613 0.21 25.89 7.22
CA ASP A 613 -0.43 26.51 8.37
C ASP A 613 -1.84 25.94 8.47
N THR A 614 -2.15 25.27 9.59
CA THR A 614 -3.46 24.70 9.87
C THR A 614 -3.83 24.97 11.32
N ASP A 615 -5.11 25.19 11.58
CA ASP A 615 -5.61 25.44 12.94
C ASP A 615 -5.52 24.20 13.84
N GLY A 616 -5.38 23.00 13.24
CA GLY A 616 -5.24 21.78 14.01
C GLY A 616 -5.09 20.52 13.15
N PHE A 617 -4.96 19.35 13.82
CA PHE A 617 -4.76 18.07 13.18
C PHE A 617 -5.94 17.61 12.29
N GLN A 618 -7.15 18.12 12.53
CA GLN A 618 -8.34 17.74 11.73
C GLN A 618 -8.23 18.21 10.28
N VAL A 619 -7.44 19.26 10.00
CA VAL A 619 -7.21 19.84 8.65
C VAL A 619 -5.86 19.40 8.06
N ARG A 620 -5.24 18.35 8.60
CA ARG A 620 -3.96 17.86 8.08
C ARG A 620 -4.00 17.51 6.60
N PHE A 621 -2.88 17.72 5.92
CA PHE A 621 -2.66 17.32 4.53
C PHE A 621 -1.60 16.25 4.44
N TYR A 622 -1.96 15.07 3.94
CA TYR A 622 -0.98 14.03 3.61
C TYR A 622 -0.37 14.30 2.26
N ASN A 623 0.96 14.40 2.23
CA ASN A 623 1.71 14.69 1.01
C ASN A 623 2.83 13.69 0.80
N PHE A 624 2.75 12.95 -0.31
CA PHE A 624 3.81 12.02 -0.69
C PHE A 624 5.13 12.77 -0.92
N GLU A 625 6.21 12.27 -0.33
CA GLU A 625 7.58 12.71 -0.56
C GLU A 625 8.37 11.64 -1.31
N ASN A 626 9.18 12.07 -2.29
CA ASN A 626 10.17 11.17 -2.84
C ASN A 626 11.15 10.76 -1.73
N ASN A 627 11.46 9.47 -1.65
CA ASN A 627 12.32 8.90 -0.62
C ASN A 627 13.38 7.98 -1.29
N LEU A 628 14.17 7.29 -0.48
CA LEU A 628 15.07 6.23 -0.93
C LEU A 628 14.27 5.16 -1.68
N LEU A 629 14.90 4.45 -2.60
CA LEU A 629 14.20 3.42 -3.39
C LEU A 629 13.59 2.36 -2.48
N TYR A 630 12.31 2.04 -2.69
CA TYR A 630 11.49 1.13 -1.87
C TYR A 630 11.20 1.62 -0.44
N THR A 631 11.26 2.90 -0.20
CA THR A 631 10.74 3.51 1.03
C THR A 631 9.72 4.59 0.70
N PHE A 632 8.79 4.79 1.62
CA PHE A 632 7.75 5.80 1.52
C PHE A 632 7.90 6.81 2.64
N SER A 633 7.54 8.04 2.32
CA SER A 633 7.39 9.10 3.28
C SER A 633 6.15 9.89 2.90
N ILE A 634 5.18 9.91 3.81
CA ILE A 634 3.93 10.63 3.61
C ILE A 634 3.61 11.35 4.91
N PRO A 635 4.39 12.38 5.24
CA PRO A 635 4.15 13.15 6.44
C PRO A 635 2.80 13.86 6.37
N ALA A 636 2.12 13.92 7.50
CA ALA A 636 0.99 14.81 7.70
C ALA A 636 1.52 16.24 7.93
N TYR A 637 1.09 17.18 7.11
CA TYR A 637 1.35 18.60 7.30
C TYR A 637 0.20 19.19 8.12
N TYR A 638 0.49 19.57 9.36
CA TYR A 638 -0.44 20.18 10.28
C TYR A 638 0.31 21.11 11.25
N ASN A 639 -0.42 21.92 12.03
CA ASN A 639 0.13 23.06 12.75
C ASN A 639 0.73 24.12 11.79
N ARG A 640 1.68 24.93 12.26
CA ARG A 640 2.36 25.94 11.44
C ARG A 640 3.83 25.59 11.31
N GLY A 641 4.32 25.45 10.08
CA GLY A 641 5.71 25.07 9.90
C GLY A 641 6.18 24.95 8.47
N SER A 642 7.33 24.31 8.33
CA SER A 642 7.94 24.01 7.05
C SER A 642 8.50 22.61 7.01
N ARG A 643 8.56 22.04 5.82
CA ARG A 643 9.20 20.76 5.55
C ARG A 643 10.15 20.91 4.38
N PHE A 644 11.36 20.44 4.56
CA PHE A 644 12.39 20.37 3.52
C PHE A 644 12.85 18.95 3.37
N TYR A 645 13.10 18.48 2.13
CA TYR A 645 13.89 17.28 1.89
C TYR A 645 14.81 17.43 0.68
N PHE A 646 15.91 16.69 0.71
CA PHE A 646 16.86 16.53 -0.38
C PHE A 646 17.25 15.06 -0.50
N ASN A 647 16.98 14.46 -1.66
CA ASN A 647 17.40 13.10 -2.00
C ASN A 647 18.43 13.15 -3.11
N LEU A 648 19.56 12.55 -2.89
CA LEU A 648 20.64 12.41 -3.86
C LEU A 648 20.73 10.95 -4.30
N ARG A 649 20.87 10.72 -5.59
CA ARG A 649 21.13 9.40 -6.17
C ARG A 649 22.36 9.44 -7.08
N TYR A 650 23.26 8.48 -6.90
CA TYR A 650 24.47 8.31 -7.67
C TYR A 650 24.50 6.97 -8.38
N LYS A 651 24.72 6.96 -9.70
CA LYS A 651 24.80 5.76 -10.57
C LYS A 651 26.10 5.75 -11.39
N GLY A 652 27.20 6.30 -10.88
CA GLY A 652 28.48 6.34 -11.60
C GLY A 652 29.29 5.04 -11.55
N ILE A 653 28.92 4.11 -10.68
CA ILE A 653 29.55 2.78 -10.57
C ILE A 653 28.65 1.77 -11.26
N ARG A 654 29.23 0.93 -12.11
CA ARG A 654 28.48 -0.10 -12.84
C ARG A 654 27.74 -1.01 -11.87
N ASN A 655 26.47 -1.25 -12.16
CA ASN A 655 25.59 -2.12 -11.36
C ASN A 655 25.33 -1.65 -9.91
N MET A 656 25.80 -0.48 -9.51
CA MET A 656 25.61 0.07 -8.17
C MET A 656 24.81 1.37 -8.22
N THR A 657 23.86 1.49 -7.29
CA THR A 657 23.16 2.74 -7.03
C THR A 657 23.34 3.10 -5.57
N ILE A 658 23.80 4.31 -5.31
CA ILE A 658 23.96 4.86 -3.96
C ILE A 658 22.97 6.00 -3.81
N GLU A 659 22.25 6.02 -2.70
CA GLU A 659 21.26 7.05 -2.39
C GLU A 659 21.51 7.62 -1.00
N ALA A 660 21.26 8.90 -0.85
CA ALA A 660 21.27 9.59 0.43
C ALA A 660 20.06 10.50 0.54
N ARG A 661 19.50 10.60 1.74
CA ARG A 661 18.36 11.45 2.08
C ARG A 661 18.66 12.29 3.30
N PHE A 662 18.29 13.54 3.21
CA PHE A 662 18.13 14.47 4.33
C PHE A 662 16.69 15.00 4.29
N ALA A 663 15.98 14.99 5.41
CA ALA A 663 14.65 15.60 5.49
C ALA A 663 14.49 16.25 6.86
N GLN A 664 13.87 17.43 6.91
CA GLN A 664 13.67 18.19 8.12
C GLN A 664 12.25 18.76 8.19
N LEU A 665 11.58 18.51 9.31
CA LEU A 665 10.33 19.14 9.70
C LEU A 665 10.62 20.20 10.77
N TYR A 666 10.04 21.37 10.61
CA TYR A 666 10.10 22.47 11.58
C TYR A 666 8.69 22.97 11.88
N TRP A 667 8.31 22.99 13.17
CA TRP A 667 7.10 23.65 13.62
C TRP A 667 7.44 24.98 14.31
N SER A 668 6.81 26.06 13.87
CA SER A 668 7.07 27.41 14.39
C SER A 668 6.20 27.77 15.60
N ASN A 669 5.16 27.00 15.85
CA ASN A 669 4.17 27.24 16.92
C ASN A 669 4.09 26.10 17.95
N GLN A 670 5.04 25.17 17.95
CA GLN A 670 5.12 24.06 18.89
C GLN A 670 6.57 23.90 19.38
N ASP A 671 6.71 23.60 20.66
CA ASP A 671 8.01 23.34 21.30
C ASP A 671 8.35 21.85 21.37
N GLN A 672 7.47 20.97 20.88
CA GLN A 672 7.63 19.52 20.89
C GLN A 672 7.06 18.91 19.61
N ILE A 673 7.70 17.87 19.12
CA ILE A 673 7.27 17.10 17.92
C ILE A 673 7.09 15.63 18.29
N GLY A 674 5.96 15.03 17.84
CA GLY A 674 5.62 13.64 18.12
C GLY A 674 4.85 13.47 19.43
N SER A 675 4.73 12.24 19.87
CA SER A 675 4.04 11.88 21.11
C SER A 675 4.63 10.61 21.73
N GLY A 676 4.43 10.41 23.03
CA GLY A 676 4.88 9.24 23.75
C GLY A 676 6.41 9.07 23.70
N LEU A 677 6.89 7.87 23.37
CA LEU A 677 8.31 7.58 23.28
C LEU A 677 9.01 8.20 22.06
N GLU A 678 8.25 8.56 21.03
CA GLU A 678 8.78 9.22 19.82
C GLU A 678 8.82 10.75 19.92
N GLU A 679 8.38 11.32 21.04
CA GLU A 679 8.38 12.76 21.27
C GLU A 679 9.82 13.32 21.34
N ILE A 680 10.01 14.46 20.67
CA ILE A 680 11.24 15.22 20.61
C ILE A 680 10.99 16.55 21.36
N ASN A 681 11.84 16.88 22.33
CA ASN A 681 11.84 18.18 22.98
C ASN A 681 12.48 19.22 22.07
N GLY A 682 11.69 19.84 21.23
CA GLY A 682 12.13 20.85 20.26
C GLY A 682 11.20 20.96 19.06
N PRO A 683 11.31 22.07 18.31
CA PRO A 683 10.47 22.33 17.14
C PRO A 683 11.00 21.67 15.85
N VAL A 684 12.06 20.88 15.92
CA VAL A 684 12.75 20.30 14.72
C VAL A 684 12.78 18.79 14.81
N ARG A 685 12.54 18.12 13.69
CA ARG A 685 12.79 16.69 13.48
C ARG A 685 13.56 16.51 12.18
N THR A 686 14.75 15.96 12.26
CA THR A 686 15.66 15.70 11.13
C THR A 686 15.80 14.21 10.88
N GLU A 687 15.50 13.78 9.67
CA GLU A 687 15.59 12.39 9.22
C GLU A 687 16.76 12.25 8.26
N LEU A 688 17.63 11.28 8.53
CA LEU A 688 18.79 10.94 7.71
C LEU A 688 18.63 9.52 7.19
N GLY A 689 19.05 9.30 5.95
CA GLY A 689 19.03 7.97 5.35
C GLY A 689 20.10 7.79 4.30
N ALA A 690 20.63 6.57 4.20
CA ALA A 690 21.55 6.15 3.17
C ALA A 690 21.21 4.73 2.69
N GLN A 691 21.38 4.47 1.40
CA GLN A 691 21.05 3.19 0.80
C GLN A 691 22.05 2.83 -0.30
N ILE A 692 22.39 1.57 -0.37
CA ILE A 692 23.20 0.99 -1.47
C ILE A 692 22.41 -0.15 -2.09
N LYS A 693 22.26 -0.12 -3.41
CA LYS A 693 21.76 -1.22 -4.23
C LYS A 693 22.89 -1.71 -5.12
N TYR A 694 23.13 -3.02 -5.13
CA TYR A 694 24.08 -3.67 -6.02
C TYR A 694 23.42 -4.78 -6.80
N GLN A 695 23.64 -4.83 -8.13
CA GLN A 695 23.07 -5.84 -9.04
C GLN A 695 24.21 -6.63 -9.71
N PHE A 696 24.08 -7.96 -9.80
CA PHE A 696 25.10 -8.82 -10.42
C PHE A 696 24.51 -10.11 -11.01
#